data_8b60ead531bd5ec31e63d2aa5ee38c6d
#
_entry.id   8b60ead531bd5ec31e63d2aa5ee38c6d
#
_cell.length_a   1.000
_cell.length_b   1.000
_cell.length_c   1.000
_cell.angle_alpha   90.00
_cell.angle_beta   90.00
_cell.angle_gamma   90.00
#
_symmetry.space_group_name_H-M   'P 1'
#
loop_
_entity.id
_entity.type
_entity.pdbx_description
1 polymer ?
#
loop_
_entity_poly.entity_id
_entity_poly.type
_entity_poly.pdbx_seq_one_letter_code
_entity_poly.pdbx_strand_id
1 'polypeptide(L)'
;MKNDGTQPIFTLKDDLEAAEDSAAPCVAEKTEKEASEASVSTRLKNLFAARKKSSSNEENRENELSETEEASADEPRLPDDGDGKEKSKKASRKKKRRKTPDLSLAQRYCPRADEGLTSEQVESRKEDGYVNELSRKQGKSVLQIFLGNIFTFFNMLYLVIAVILMVYAQWTQITFLIVAVVNTGIAIFQEIKSKKSLDKLRIVAAPAVKVVRDGKETEISVEEIVLDDVMKLETGVQICADAVVLEGQTEVNESMLTGESESVVKKKGDTLFAGSYVVSGACLARADKIAEANYIEGLTSRARKYKKPRSQLLGGLKIILKVVAVIIILMIYFMWQTNYTTFLASGLNSDEAFIRALTNTAGSVIGMIPAGPFLLTSMTLAVSVIRLSKRKTMVQELYCIEMLARVDTICLDKTGTLTDGTMRVVETIDFNSGSRYTLKEIMGSVLKAQNDKNMTSKALKKHFGAKSVLKHTAIVPFSSSRKLSAVSFEKEGTFFLGAPEFVLNSKNQRVDSLVRKYAEKGFRVLLLAQSSSVIYAKKDEEIKLPVVRRPIALIVIEDHIRDDAVKTINWFKENGVGAKIISGDNPLTVSHIAAKVGVENAENYISLEGLDEKTVAEIAMKYTVFGRVSPEQKAVLVKAIKKAGHTVAMTGDGVNDILALRESDCAIALAGGSQAACNAAHLVLLDDNFASLPQVVAEGRQVVNNIQAATSMYFMKTIYTIVLNLLIVIANYGFGQKVAYPFTSSQVMLLEMIIVGLPTTILALQKNNDIIRGRFLVNVAKRSFPASLTFLVVTVSLYVVFLSTQSSGWLSVSIGLDEFSTIAVLALTFGSYFALYYACKPLNWWKSLMLAGVLVLVLLGIFALPWFFGYVRLNGVEILLLVSSVLISFPLLKFNMWLVAKIVNAAGGFVRRLRRKGETA
;
A
#
# COMPACT_ATOMS: atom_id res chain seq x y z
N MET A 1 58.17 -20.52 -15.42
CA MET A 1 57.43 -21.58 -16.15
C MET A 1 56.03 -21.09 -16.29
N LYS A 2 55.70 -20.48 -17.46
CA LYS A 2 54.86 -20.97 -18.58
C LYS A 2 53.45 -21.29 -18.12
N ASN A 3 52.35 -20.78 -18.63
CA ASN A 3 51.92 -20.23 -19.94
C ASN A 3 50.69 -19.39 -19.74
N ASP A 4 50.46 -18.23 -20.23
CA ASP A 4 49.92 -17.78 -21.52
C ASP A 4 48.57 -18.36 -21.93
N GLY A 5 47.61 -17.46 -22.18
CA GLY A 5 46.30 -17.76 -22.74
C GLY A 5 45.43 -16.52 -22.93
N THR A 6 45.89 -15.52 -23.65
CA THR A 6 45.09 -14.44 -24.27
C THR A 6 44.31 -14.96 -25.47
N GLN A 7 43.02 -14.63 -25.54
CA GLN A 7 42.26 -14.63 -26.79
C GLN A 7 41.43 -13.34 -26.97
N PRO A 8 41.17 -12.90 -28.19
CA PRO A 8 41.07 -11.49 -28.54
C PRO A 8 39.64 -10.99 -28.69
N ILE A 9 39.54 -9.69 -28.48
CA ILE A 9 38.39 -8.83 -28.75
C ILE A 9 38.21 -8.72 -30.27
N PHE A 10 37.05 -9.09 -30.80
CA PHE A 10 36.65 -8.80 -32.17
C PHE A 10 35.96 -7.43 -32.24
N THR A 11 36.59 -6.50 -32.87
CA THR A 11 36.02 -5.25 -33.37
C THR A 11 35.34 -5.52 -34.72
N LEU A 12 34.05 -5.13 -34.79
CA LEU A 12 33.36 -4.95 -36.06
C LEU A 12 33.20 -3.44 -36.30
N LYS A 13 34.06 -2.93 -37.08
CA LYS A 13 33.93 -1.68 -37.83
C LYS A 13 34.21 -2.03 -39.27
N ASP A 14 33.55 -1.33 -40.15
CA ASP A 14 33.60 -1.29 -41.60
C ASP A 14 32.40 -2.01 -42.26
N ASP A 15 31.60 -1.15 -42.78
CA ASP A 15 30.81 -1.14 -44.00
C ASP A 15 29.51 -0.35 -43.81
N LEU A 16 29.53 0.90 -44.24
CA LEU A 16 28.38 1.66 -44.76
C LEU A 16 28.83 3.10 -45.09
N GLU A 17 29.44 3.27 -46.25
CA GLU A 17 29.44 4.55 -46.95
C GLU A 17 28.57 4.45 -48.22
N ALA A 18 27.91 5.56 -48.50
CA ALA A 18 27.19 5.95 -49.70
C ALA A 18 25.69 5.66 -49.77
N ALA A 19 24.91 6.71 -49.53
CA ALA A 19 23.96 7.28 -50.52
C ALA A 19 23.24 8.51 -49.94
N GLU A 20 23.52 9.64 -50.56
CA GLU A 20 22.82 10.92 -50.40
C GLU A 20 21.49 10.92 -51.14
N ASP A 21 20.60 11.78 -50.64
CA ASP A 21 19.48 12.48 -51.33
C ASP A 21 18.30 11.72 -51.88
N SER A 22 17.17 11.93 -51.25
CA SER A 22 15.97 12.58 -51.79
C SER A 22 14.73 12.26 -50.96
N ALA A 23 13.90 13.26 -50.80
CA ALA A 23 12.61 13.16 -50.12
C ALA A 23 11.71 12.08 -50.73
N ALA A 24 11.32 11.08 -49.93
CA ALA A 24 10.32 10.11 -50.31
C ALA A 24 9.47 9.68 -49.09
N PRO A 25 8.22 9.28 -49.32
CA PRO A 25 7.17 9.33 -48.30
C PRO A 25 7.23 8.13 -47.36
N CYS A 26 6.50 8.26 -46.25
CA CYS A 26 6.22 7.42 -45.07
C CYS A 26 6.16 5.87 -45.25
N VAL A 27 6.52 5.29 -46.38
CA VAL A 27 6.37 3.85 -46.68
C VAL A 27 7.63 3.03 -46.36
N ALA A 28 8.82 3.66 -46.27
CA ALA A 28 10.08 2.96 -46.02
C ALA A 28 10.33 2.54 -44.54
N GLU A 29 9.58 3.07 -43.60
CA GLU A 29 9.72 2.77 -42.15
C GLU A 29 9.18 1.39 -41.69
N LYS A 30 8.49 0.63 -42.56
CA LYS A 30 7.91 -0.68 -42.14
C LYS A 30 8.96 -1.80 -42.05
N THR A 31 9.98 -1.79 -42.85
CA THR A 31 10.95 -2.90 -42.93
C THR A 31 12.06 -2.85 -41.89
N GLU A 32 12.49 -1.66 -41.47
CA GLU A 32 13.46 -1.52 -40.37
C GLU A 32 12.82 -1.71 -38.98
N LYS A 33 11.53 -1.37 -38.85
CA LYS A 33 10.79 -1.60 -37.59
C LYS A 33 10.60 -3.08 -37.26
N GLU A 34 10.32 -3.90 -38.26
CA GLU A 34 10.18 -5.36 -38.06
C GLU A 34 11.53 -6.02 -37.70
N ALA A 35 12.65 -5.53 -38.21
CA ALA A 35 13.98 -6.03 -37.86
C ALA A 35 14.41 -5.64 -36.44
N SER A 36 14.09 -4.43 -35.98
CA SER A 36 14.36 -3.97 -34.61
C SER A 36 13.48 -4.67 -33.56
N GLU A 37 12.17 -4.82 -33.82
CA GLU A 37 11.25 -5.54 -32.94
C GLU A 37 11.57 -7.05 -32.91
N ALA A 38 12.02 -7.65 -34.00
CA ALA A 38 12.43 -9.05 -34.02
C ALA A 38 13.70 -9.30 -33.21
N SER A 39 14.66 -8.37 -33.20
CA SER A 39 15.90 -8.47 -32.43
C SER A 39 15.66 -8.39 -30.92
N VAL A 40 14.84 -7.47 -30.47
CA VAL A 40 14.48 -7.31 -29.04
C VAL A 40 13.59 -8.47 -28.56
N SER A 41 12.63 -8.91 -29.40
CA SER A 41 11.78 -10.07 -29.10
C SER A 41 12.60 -11.37 -29.00
N THR A 42 13.62 -11.54 -29.83
CA THR A 42 14.47 -12.73 -29.82
C THR A 42 15.42 -12.75 -28.63
N ARG A 43 16.00 -11.63 -28.23
CA ARG A 43 16.83 -11.52 -27.01
C ARG A 43 16.02 -11.75 -25.74
N LEU A 44 14.80 -11.22 -25.65
CA LEU A 44 13.90 -11.47 -24.52
C LEU A 44 13.40 -12.92 -24.47
N LYS A 45 13.11 -13.56 -25.62
CA LYS A 45 12.75 -14.99 -25.65
C LYS A 45 13.87 -15.90 -25.14
N ASN A 46 15.13 -15.58 -25.46
CA ASN A 46 16.29 -16.37 -25.01
C ASN A 46 16.58 -16.19 -23.51
N LEU A 47 16.34 -15.01 -22.94
CA LEU A 47 16.44 -14.75 -21.49
C LEU A 47 15.34 -15.49 -20.69
N PHE A 48 14.11 -15.57 -21.24
CA PHE A 48 13.01 -16.31 -20.61
C PHE A 48 13.16 -17.84 -20.76
N ALA A 49 13.74 -18.31 -21.84
CA ALA A 49 14.03 -19.74 -22.03
C ALA A 49 15.09 -20.28 -21.06
N ALA A 50 16.11 -19.48 -20.76
CA ALA A 50 17.14 -19.81 -19.76
C ALA A 50 16.56 -19.89 -18.33
N ARG A 51 15.58 -19.04 -18.01
CA ARG A 51 14.93 -19.02 -16.68
C ARG A 51 13.86 -20.11 -16.50
N LYS A 52 13.32 -20.66 -17.60
CA LYS A 52 12.31 -21.73 -17.59
C LYS A 52 12.93 -23.11 -17.35
N LYS A 53 14.23 -23.29 -17.58
CA LYS A 53 14.95 -24.55 -17.33
C LYS A 53 15.30 -24.79 -15.84
N SER A 54 15.20 -23.75 -14.99
CA SER A 54 15.50 -23.88 -13.54
C SER A 54 14.26 -24.04 -12.64
N SER A 55 13.03 -23.96 -13.20
CA SER A 55 11.80 -24.06 -12.41
C SER A 55 10.87 -25.23 -12.81
N SER A 56 11.30 -26.12 -13.71
CA SER A 56 10.45 -27.21 -14.22
C SER A 56 10.58 -28.53 -13.46
N ASN A 57 11.19 -28.55 -12.28
CA ASN A 57 11.32 -29.79 -11.48
C ASN A 57 10.43 -29.87 -10.22
N GLU A 58 9.52 -28.96 -9.99
CA GLU A 58 8.66 -28.99 -8.79
C GLU A 58 7.13 -28.91 -9.02
N GLU A 59 6.64 -28.88 -10.26
CA GLU A 59 5.19 -28.70 -10.54
C GLU A 59 4.51 -29.82 -11.34
N ASN A 60 5.06 -31.04 -11.35
CA ASN A 60 4.41 -32.20 -12.02
C ASN A 60 3.83 -33.21 -11.03
N ARG A 61 2.98 -32.75 -10.07
CA ARG A 61 2.27 -33.73 -9.21
C ARG A 61 0.86 -33.33 -8.74
N GLU A 62 0.21 -32.36 -9.36
CA GLU A 62 -1.19 -32.02 -8.99
C GLU A 62 -2.02 -31.53 -10.18
N ASN A 63 -2.23 -32.34 -11.21
CA ASN A 63 -3.30 -32.10 -12.20
C ASN A 63 -3.56 -33.37 -13.03
N GLU A 64 -3.99 -34.42 -12.36
CA GLU A 64 -4.78 -35.52 -12.98
C GLU A 64 -5.94 -35.78 -12.03
N LEU A 65 -7.08 -35.16 -12.29
CA LEU A 65 -8.43 -35.60 -11.88
C LEU A 65 -9.41 -34.43 -12.14
N SER A 66 -9.96 -34.41 -13.33
CA SER A 66 -11.34 -33.95 -13.63
C SER A 66 -11.50 -33.55 -15.11
N GLU A 67 -11.64 -34.51 -15.93
CA GLU A 67 -12.36 -34.40 -17.20
C GLU A 67 -13.16 -35.64 -17.39
N THR A 68 -14.45 -35.57 -17.20
CA THR A 68 -15.46 -36.36 -17.92
C THR A 68 -16.84 -35.78 -17.70
N GLU A 69 -17.56 -35.73 -18.79
CA GLU A 69 -19.01 -35.57 -18.95
C GLU A 69 -19.53 -34.16 -19.12
N GLU A 70 -19.85 -33.80 -20.38
CA GLU A 70 -21.23 -33.60 -20.80
C GLU A 70 -21.37 -33.42 -22.31
N ALA A 71 -22.25 -34.20 -22.87
CA ALA A 71 -22.72 -34.08 -24.23
C ALA A 71 -24.24 -33.83 -24.25
N SER A 72 -24.62 -32.90 -25.15
CA SER A 72 -25.87 -32.88 -25.95
C SER A 72 -27.23 -32.59 -25.33
N ALA A 73 -27.93 -31.57 -25.85
CA ALA A 73 -29.14 -31.77 -26.64
C ALA A 73 -29.82 -30.47 -27.10
N ASP A 74 -30.30 -30.53 -28.29
CA ASP A 74 -30.89 -29.66 -29.25
C ASP A 74 -32.23 -28.94 -28.92
N GLU A 75 -32.44 -27.89 -29.72
CA GLU A 75 -33.58 -27.02 -30.01
C GLU A 75 -34.94 -27.72 -30.24
N PRO A 76 -36.10 -27.04 -30.42
CA PRO A 76 -36.38 -26.11 -31.54
C PRO A 76 -37.33 -24.90 -31.31
N ARG A 77 -37.40 -24.09 -32.36
CA ARG A 77 -38.12 -22.84 -32.61
C ARG A 77 -39.60 -22.96 -32.92
N LEU A 78 -40.27 -21.77 -32.84
CA LEU A 78 -41.29 -21.14 -33.73
C LEU A 78 -42.64 -20.78 -33.05
N PRO A 79 -43.54 -19.92 -33.62
CA PRO A 79 -43.35 -18.50 -33.98
C PRO A 79 -44.48 -17.53 -33.46
N ASP A 80 -44.22 -16.27 -33.62
CA ASP A 80 -45.02 -15.11 -34.10
C ASP A 80 -46.48 -14.88 -33.67
N ASP A 81 -46.78 -13.66 -33.33
CA ASP A 81 -47.68 -12.67 -33.93
C ASP A 81 -48.12 -11.51 -33.00
N GLY A 82 -47.93 -10.29 -33.48
CA GLY A 82 -48.99 -9.29 -33.58
C GLY A 82 -49.09 -8.17 -32.54
N ASP A 83 -48.83 -7.00 -33.06
CA ASP A 83 -49.54 -5.71 -32.86
C ASP A 83 -49.19 -4.74 -31.72
N GLY A 84 -48.85 -3.63 -32.19
CA GLY A 84 -48.60 -2.26 -31.90
C GLY A 84 -49.13 -1.58 -30.63
N LYS A 85 -48.20 -0.79 -30.06
CA LYS A 85 -48.46 0.55 -29.52
C LYS A 85 -47.15 1.31 -29.27
N GLU A 86 -46.98 2.42 -29.97
CA GLU A 86 -46.01 3.48 -29.71
C GLU A 86 -46.05 3.93 -28.25
N LYS A 87 -44.90 3.79 -27.54
CA LYS A 87 -44.58 4.60 -26.38
C LYS A 87 -43.09 4.93 -26.40
N SER A 88 -42.82 6.23 -26.43
CA SER A 88 -41.53 6.90 -26.37
C SER A 88 -40.43 6.12 -25.62
N LYS A 89 -39.49 5.56 -26.34
CA LYS A 89 -38.24 5.00 -25.79
C LYS A 89 -37.27 6.15 -25.51
N LYS A 90 -37.24 6.64 -24.28
CA LYS A 90 -36.02 7.24 -23.74
C LYS A 90 -34.91 6.18 -23.80
N ALA A 91 -34.03 6.32 -24.76
CA ALA A 91 -32.90 5.42 -24.98
C ALA A 91 -31.94 5.50 -23.78
N SER A 92 -32.02 4.56 -22.86
CA SER A 92 -30.89 4.22 -22.01
C SER A 92 -29.86 3.48 -22.87
N ARG A 93 -28.96 4.24 -23.49
CA ARG A 93 -27.78 3.67 -24.15
C ARG A 93 -26.98 2.85 -23.10
N LYS A 94 -27.18 1.53 -23.04
CA LYS A 94 -26.18 0.62 -22.50
C LYS A 94 -24.89 0.89 -23.26
N LYS A 95 -23.87 1.51 -22.62
CA LYS A 95 -22.51 1.59 -23.15
C LYS A 95 -22.04 0.16 -23.39
N LYS A 96 -22.15 -0.34 -24.63
CA LYS A 96 -21.43 -1.53 -25.08
C LYS A 96 -19.94 -1.29 -24.76
N ARG A 97 -19.25 -2.26 -24.16
CA ARG A 97 -17.78 -2.27 -24.04
C ARG A 97 -17.22 -1.99 -25.43
N ARG A 98 -16.66 -0.78 -25.64
CA ARG A 98 -15.83 -0.50 -26.80
C ARG A 98 -14.54 -1.30 -26.59
N LYS A 99 -14.27 -2.26 -27.47
CA LYS A 99 -12.92 -2.80 -27.65
C LYS A 99 -12.08 -1.65 -28.19
N THR A 100 -10.85 -1.52 -27.71
CA THR A 100 -9.87 -0.58 -28.32
C THR A 100 -9.84 -0.85 -29.81
N PRO A 101 -10.03 0.17 -30.66
CA PRO A 101 -9.98 -0.01 -32.12
C PRO A 101 -8.62 -0.55 -32.53
N ASP A 102 -8.58 -1.31 -33.60
CA ASP A 102 -7.32 -1.82 -34.15
C ASP A 102 -6.51 -0.64 -34.69
N LEU A 103 -5.38 -0.34 -34.04
CA LEU A 103 -4.51 0.79 -34.42
C LEU A 103 -3.90 0.63 -35.83
N SER A 104 -3.88 -0.59 -36.38
CA SER A 104 -3.39 -0.85 -37.75
C SER A 104 -4.32 -0.29 -38.83
N LEU A 105 -5.58 -0.05 -38.49
CA LEU A 105 -6.60 0.49 -39.38
C LEU A 105 -6.71 2.03 -39.29
N ALA A 106 -6.01 2.65 -38.32
CA ALA A 106 -6.07 4.09 -38.14
C ALA A 106 -5.26 4.82 -39.21
N GLN A 107 -5.89 5.77 -39.90
CA GLN A 107 -5.17 6.73 -40.74
C GLN A 107 -4.29 7.59 -39.82
N ARG A 108 -2.97 7.53 -39.97
CA ARG A 108 -2.01 8.24 -39.11
C ARG A 108 -1.92 9.69 -39.50
N TYR A 109 -1.96 10.56 -38.47
CA TYR A 109 -1.60 11.97 -38.62
C TYR A 109 -0.09 12.13 -38.32
N CYS A 110 0.59 13.00 -39.10
CA CYS A 110 1.99 13.34 -38.88
C CYS A 110 2.11 14.83 -38.54
N PRO A 111 1.66 15.25 -37.35
CA PRO A 111 1.70 16.64 -36.94
C PRO A 111 3.13 17.14 -36.80
N ARG A 112 3.39 18.41 -37.11
CA ARG A 112 4.68 19.07 -36.83
C ARG A 112 4.83 19.21 -35.31
N ALA A 113 6.07 19.15 -34.83
CA ALA A 113 6.36 19.18 -33.38
C ALA A 113 5.90 20.49 -32.71
N ASP A 114 5.91 21.61 -33.45
CA ASP A 114 5.53 22.96 -33.02
C ASP A 114 4.04 23.26 -33.11
N GLU A 115 3.30 22.59 -33.98
CA GLU A 115 1.87 22.82 -34.24
C GLU A 115 0.99 21.81 -33.50
N GLY A 116 1.39 20.53 -33.46
CA GLY A 116 0.61 19.43 -32.86
C GLY A 116 -0.64 19.10 -33.70
N LEU A 117 -1.60 18.40 -33.09
CA LEU A 117 -2.90 18.10 -33.69
C LEU A 117 -3.83 19.30 -33.63
N THR A 118 -4.70 19.47 -34.63
CA THR A 118 -5.79 20.45 -34.57
C THR A 118 -6.95 19.95 -33.71
N SER A 119 -7.75 20.88 -33.19
CA SER A 119 -8.92 20.54 -32.35
C SER A 119 -9.89 19.61 -33.10
N GLU A 120 -10.06 19.77 -34.41
CA GLU A 120 -10.92 18.88 -35.23
C GLU A 120 -10.34 17.46 -35.31
N GLN A 121 -9.03 17.32 -35.49
CA GLN A 121 -8.35 16.01 -35.51
C GLN A 121 -8.44 15.32 -34.15
N VAL A 122 -8.31 16.06 -33.06
CA VAL A 122 -8.48 15.52 -31.69
C VAL A 122 -9.90 15.01 -31.48
N GLU A 123 -10.93 15.75 -31.92
CA GLU A 123 -12.32 15.32 -31.74
C GLU A 123 -12.63 14.09 -32.60
N SER A 124 -12.17 14.06 -33.87
CA SER A 124 -12.25 12.86 -34.71
C SER A 124 -11.63 11.63 -34.03
N ARG A 125 -10.43 11.77 -33.42
CA ARG A 125 -9.78 10.67 -32.67
C ARG A 125 -10.58 10.20 -31.48
N LYS A 126 -11.25 11.13 -30.78
CA LYS A 126 -12.13 10.79 -29.63
C LYS A 126 -13.39 10.06 -30.09
N GLU A 127 -14.02 10.50 -31.18
CA GLU A 127 -15.19 9.84 -31.76
C GLU A 127 -14.89 8.42 -32.23
N ASP A 128 -13.75 8.23 -32.89
CA ASP A 128 -13.27 6.93 -33.36
C ASP A 128 -12.81 6.01 -32.21
N GLY A 129 -12.66 6.56 -30.98
CA GLY A 129 -12.24 5.81 -29.81
C GLY A 129 -10.73 5.61 -29.69
N TYR A 130 -9.91 6.34 -30.46
CA TYR A 130 -8.45 6.33 -30.35
C TYR A 130 -7.95 7.22 -29.19
N VAL A 131 -8.38 6.89 -27.96
CA VAL A 131 -8.06 7.60 -26.72
C VAL A 131 -7.28 6.69 -25.78
N ASN A 132 -6.36 7.23 -24.99
CA ASN A 132 -5.54 6.49 -24.04
C ASN A 132 -6.34 6.09 -22.76
N GLU A 133 -7.62 5.75 -22.91
CA GLU A 133 -8.47 5.27 -21.82
C GLU A 133 -8.27 3.77 -21.64
N LEU A 134 -7.59 3.37 -20.55
CA LEU A 134 -7.51 1.97 -20.18
C LEU A 134 -8.90 1.43 -19.81
N SER A 135 -9.37 0.40 -20.48
CA SER A 135 -10.70 -0.20 -20.24
C SER A 135 -10.85 -0.85 -18.85
N ARG A 136 -9.81 -0.82 -18.04
CA ARG A 136 -9.81 -1.29 -16.66
C ARG A 136 -10.46 -0.25 -15.74
N LYS A 137 -11.75 -0.41 -15.49
CA LYS A 137 -12.37 0.18 -14.29
C LYS A 137 -11.65 -0.42 -13.07
N GLN A 138 -10.67 0.31 -12.57
CA GLN A 138 -10.00 -0.05 -11.31
C GLN A 138 -11.00 0.16 -10.16
N GLY A 139 -11.65 -0.92 -9.74
CA GLY A 139 -12.56 -0.92 -8.60
C GLY A 139 -13.83 -1.71 -8.87
N LYS A 140 -14.44 -2.22 -7.80
CA LYS A 140 -15.72 -2.94 -7.86
C LYS A 140 -16.82 -1.98 -8.34
N SER A 141 -17.72 -2.42 -9.21
CA SER A 141 -18.95 -1.69 -9.54
C SER A 141 -19.86 -1.61 -8.30
N VAL A 142 -20.79 -0.66 -8.27
CA VAL A 142 -21.76 -0.56 -7.16
C VAL A 142 -22.56 -1.86 -7.02
N LEU A 143 -22.93 -2.48 -8.14
CA LEU A 143 -23.62 -3.78 -8.15
C LEU A 143 -22.73 -4.91 -7.57
N GLN A 144 -21.44 -4.92 -7.90
CA GLN A 144 -20.49 -5.90 -7.33
C GLN A 144 -20.29 -5.70 -5.83
N ILE A 145 -20.34 -4.44 -5.33
CA ILE A 145 -20.31 -4.14 -3.90
C ILE A 145 -21.58 -4.70 -3.25
N PHE A 146 -22.74 -4.46 -3.85
CA PHE A 146 -24.02 -4.92 -3.33
C PHE A 146 -24.06 -6.45 -3.24
N LEU A 147 -23.82 -7.13 -4.36
CA LEU A 147 -23.82 -8.60 -4.42
C LEU A 147 -22.72 -9.22 -3.54
N GLY A 148 -21.53 -8.63 -3.50
CA GLY A 148 -20.42 -9.14 -2.71
C GLY A 148 -20.62 -9.06 -1.19
N ASN A 149 -21.45 -8.13 -0.70
CA ASN A 149 -21.78 -8.02 0.71
C ASN A 149 -23.02 -8.85 1.10
N ILE A 150 -23.96 -9.05 0.17
CA ILE A 150 -25.14 -9.90 0.42
C ILE A 150 -24.75 -11.39 0.37
N PHE A 151 -24.10 -11.83 -0.70
CA PHE A 151 -23.77 -13.25 -0.92
C PHE A 151 -22.43 -13.62 -0.24
N THR A 152 -22.31 -13.39 1.06
CA THR A 152 -21.22 -13.93 1.86
C THR A 152 -21.59 -15.31 2.41
N PHE A 153 -20.61 -16.16 2.69
CA PHE A 153 -20.86 -17.49 3.29
C PHE A 153 -21.75 -17.40 4.55
N PHE A 154 -21.46 -16.46 5.46
CA PHE A 154 -22.21 -16.33 6.69
C PHE A 154 -23.63 -15.79 6.48
N ASN A 155 -23.84 -14.86 5.53
CA ASN A 155 -25.18 -14.37 5.21
C ASN A 155 -26.04 -15.47 4.57
N MET A 156 -25.42 -16.32 3.73
CA MET A 156 -26.11 -17.50 3.19
C MET A 156 -26.48 -18.48 4.28
N LEU A 157 -25.58 -18.71 5.23
CA LEU A 157 -25.86 -19.58 6.38
C LEU A 157 -26.99 -19.01 7.25
N TYR A 158 -26.99 -17.71 7.55
CA TYR A 158 -28.09 -17.03 8.23
C TYR A 158 -29.42 -17.20 7.47
N LEU A 159 -29.39 -17.05 6.14
CA LEU A 159 -30.60 -17.23 5.32
C LEU A 159 -31.14 -18.65 5.41
N VAL A 160 -30.27 -19.65 5.31
CA VAL A 160 -30.66 -21.07 5.41
C VAL A 160 -31.28 -21.37 6.79
N ILE A 161 -30.63 -20.92 7.89
CA ILE A 161 -31.14 -21.11 9.26
C ILE A 161 -32.49 -20.40 9.39
N ALA A 162 -32.63 -19.18 8.89
CA ALA A 162 -33.89 -18.42 8.97
C ALA A 162 -35.03 -19.13 8.21
N VAL A 163 -34.76 -19.63 7.00
CA VAL A 163 -35.77 -20.38 6.23
C VAL A 163 -36.22 -21.64 6.97
N ILE A 164 -35.31 -22.40 7.53
CA ILE A 164 -35.63 -23.57 8.33
C ILE A 164 -36.50 -23.19 9.55
N LEU A 165 -36.12 -22.17 10.30
CA LEU A 165 -36.88 -21.70 11.45
C LEU A 165 -38.27 -21.16 11.07
N MET A 166 -38.41 -20.52 9.90
CA MET A 166 -39.70 -20.08 9.35
C MET A 166 -40.63 -21.27 9.06
N VAL A 167 -40.12 -22.33 8.42
CA VAL A 167 -40.89 -23.53 8.10
C VAL A 167 -41.47 -24.17 9.36
N TYR A 168 -40.76 -24.15 10.48
CA TYR A 168 -41.21 -24.64 11.77
C TYR A 168 -41.88 -23.60 12.65
N ALA A 169 -42.33 -22.45 12.08
CA ALA A 169 -43.05 -21.36 12.77
C ALA A 169 -42.34 -20.75 13.98
N GLN A 170 -40.99 -20.83 14.02
CA GLN A 170 -40.18 -20.29 15.14
C GLN A 170 -39.81 -18.81 14.92
N TRP A 171 -40.82 -17.94 14.80
CA TRP A 171 -40.66 -16.52 14.42
C TRP A 171 -39.80 -15.69 15.36
N THR A 172 -39.87 -15.96 16.67
CA THR A 172 -39.08 -15.27 17.72
C THR A 172 -37.59 -15.55 17.56
N GLN A 173 -37.22 -16.72 17.02
CA GLN A 173 -35.84 -17.13 16.84
C GLN A 173 -35.16 -16.53 15.59
N ILE A 174 -35.92 -15.86 14.71
CA ILE A 174 -35.41 -15.22 13.47
C ILE A 174 -34.89 -13.81 13.72
N THR A 175 -35.03 -13.28 14.94
CA THR A 175 -34.60 -11.91 15.31
C THR A 175 -33.13 -11.60 14.99
N PHE A 176 -32.24 -12.59 14.95
CA PHE A 176 -30.85 -12.41 14.51
C PHE A 176 -30.74 -11.90 13.05
N LEU A 177 -31.75 -12.13 12.22
CA LEU A 177 -31.76 -11.65 10.83
C LEU A 177 -31.77 -10.12 10.77
N ILE A 178 -32.38 -9.45 11.75
CA ILE A 178 -32.38 -7.98 11.88
C ILE A 178 -30.92 -7.50 11.98
N VAL A 179 -30.11 -8.14 12.83
CA VAL A 179 -28.70 -7.79 13.00
C VAL A 179 -27.91 -8.05 11.72
N ALA A 180 -28.17 -9.18 11.04
CA ALA A 180 -27.52 -9.51 9.77
C ALA A 180 -27.85 -8.50 8.67
N VAL A 181 -29.12 -8.10 8.54
CA VAL A 181 -29.59 -7.11 7.53
C VAL A 181 -29.01 -5.73 7.83
N VAL A 182 -29.05 -5.28 9.08
CA VAL A 182 -28.48 -3.98 9.49
C VAL A 182 -26.99 -3.95 9.24
N ASN A 183 -26.25 -4.98 9.63
CA ASN A 183 -24.81 -5.09 9.40
C ASN A 183 -24.47 -5.08 7.90
N THR A 184 -25.22 -5.83 7.10
CA THR A 184 -25.03 -5.87 5.63
C THR A 184 -25.35 -4.51 4.99
N GLY A 185 -26.43 -3.84 5.42
CA GLY A 185 -26.79 -2.50 4.97
C GLY A 185 -25.73 -1.45 5.30
N ILE A 186 -25.21 -1.48 6.54
CA ILE A 186 -24.09 -0.62 6.97
C ILE A 186 -22.84 -0.89 6.11
N ALA A 187 -22.51 -2.17 5.84
CA ALA A 187 -21.36 -2.55 5.01
C ALA A 187 -21.48 -1.98 3.59
N ILE A 188 -22.62 -2.17 2.95
CA ILE A 188 -22.88 -1.67 1.60
C ILE A 188 -22.78 -0.14 1.55
N PHE A 189 -23.46 0.56 2.47
CA PHE A 189 -23.43 2.02 2.56
C PHE A 189 -22.01 2.55 2.72
N GLN A 190 -21.22 1.95 3.60
CA GLN A 190 -19.86 2.38 3.88
C GLN A 190 -18.91 2.09 2.71
N GLU A 191 -19.00 0.91 2.07
CA GLU A 191 -18.16 0.58 0.92
C GLU A 191 -18.47 1.50 -0.27
N ILE A 192 -19.74 1.87 -0.49
CA ILE A 192 -20.14 2.85 -1.51
C ILE A 192 -19.62 4.26 -1.17
N LYS A 193 -19.75 4.69 0.09
CA LYS A 193 -19.27 6.00 0.54
C LYS A 193 -17.73 6.10 0.42
N SER A 194 -17.03 5.04 0.81
CA SER A 194 -15.58 4.93 0.67
C SER A 194 -15.15 5.00 -0.79
N LYS A 195 -15.83 4.24 -1.67
CA LYS A 195 -15.58 4.27 -3.11
C LYS A 195 -15.77 5.68 -3.68
N LYS A 196 -16.90 6.35 -3.40
CA LYS A 196 -17.15 7.72 -3.88
C LYS A 196 -16.08 8.71 -3.41
N SER A 197 -15.59 8.56 -2.17
CA SER A 197 -14.54 9.42 -1.63
C SER A 197 -13.19 9.18 -2.33
N LEU A 198 -12.83 7.91 -2.56
CA LEU A 198 -11.62 7.54 -3.29
C LEU A 198 -11.68 7.98 -4.76
N ASP A 199 -12.82 7.82 -5.43
CA ASP A 199 -13.00 8.25 -6.81
C ASP A 199 -12.84 9.77 -6.96
N LYS A 200 -13.38 10.58 -6.01
CA LYS A 200 -13.15 12.04 -5.97
C LYS A 200 -11.69 12.42 -5.79
N LEU A 201 -10.95 11.72 -4.93
CA LEU A 201 -9.54 11.99 -4.70
C LEU A 201 -8.68 11.64 -5.91
N ARG A 202 -9.02 10.57 -6.64
CA ARG A 202 -8.34 10.17 -7.87
C ARG A 202 -8.48 11.22 -8.98
N ILE A 203 -9.64 11.87 -9.10
CA ILE A 203 -9.83 12.94 -10.09
C ILE A 203 -8.90 14.13 -9.80
N VAL A 204 -8.70 14.49 -8.52
CA VAL A 204 -7.83 15.61 -8.11
C VAL A 204 -6.34 15.29 -8.32
N ALA A 205 -5.97 14.01 -8.30
CA ALA A 205 -4.61 13.51 -8.39
C ALA A 205 -4.32 12.78 -9.70
N ALA A 206 -5.20 12.91 -10.70
CA ALA A 206 -4.97 12.30 -12.01
C ALA A 206 -3.68 12.87 -12.62
N PRO A 207 -2.75 12.00 -13.09
CA PRO A 207 -1.54 12.48 -13.72
C PRO A 207 -1.91 13.29 -14.96
N ALA A 208 -1.31 14.46 -15.08
CA ALA A 208 -1.46 15.34 -16.24
C ALA A 208 -0.21 15.29 -17.12
N VAL A 209 -0.38 15.50 -18.41
CA VAL A 209 0.69 15.56 -19.41
C VAL A 209 0.53 16.82 -20.25
N LYS A 210 1.65 17.44 -20.59
CA LYS A 210 1.65 18.58 -21.50
C LYS A 210 1.68 18.08 -22.93
N VAL A 211 0.74 18.54 -23.71
CA VAL A 211 0.64 18.26 -25.14
C VAL A 211 0.64 19.57 -25.94
N VAL A 212 1.08 19.49 -27.19
CA VAL A 212 0.99 20.59 -28.15
C VAL A 212 -0.22 20.31 -29.04
N ARG A 213 -1.21 21.23 -29.04
CA ARG A 213 -2.39 21.19 -29.88
C ARG A 213 -2.68 22.60 -30.38
N ASP A 214 -3.03 22.76 -31.66
CA ASP A 214 -3.24 24.06 -32.31
C ASP A 214 -2.10 25.08 -32.06
N GLY A 215 -0.85 24.61 -32.05
CA GLY A 215 0.35 25.42 -31.77
C GLY A 215 0.47 25.92 -30.33
N LYS A 216 -0.34 25.38 -29.37
CA LYS A 216 -0.32 25.79 -27.95
C LYS A 216 -0.02 24.60 -27.04
N GLU A 217 0.83 24.85 -26.04
CA GLU A 217 1.03 23.89 -24.97
C GLU A 217 -0.21 23.86 -24.04
N THR A 218 -0.84 22.69 -23.93
CA THR A 218 -2.02 22.48 -23.07
C THR A 218 -1.75 21.32 -22.14
N GLU A 219 -2.13 21.44 -20.88
CA GLU A 219 -2.04 20.36 -19.89
C GLU A 219 -3.36 19.59 -19.88
N ILE A 220 -3.28 18.27 -20.15
CA ILE A 220 -4.45 17.39 -20.21
C ILE A 220 -4.26 16.18 -19.29
N SER A 221 -5.36 15.49 -18.95
CA SER A 221 -5.28 14.20 -18.25
C SER A 221 -4.66 13.14 -19.18
N VAL A 222 -3.89 12.21 -18.60
CA VAL A 222 -3.31 11.07 -19.34
C VAL A 222 -4.38 10.25 -20.07
N GLU A 223 -5.59 10.19 -19.53
CA GLU A 223 -6.73 9.49 -20.14
C GLU A 223 -7.30 10.22 -21.37
N GLU A 224 -6.94 11.52 -21.58
CA GLU A 224 -7.39 12.35 -22.70
C GLU A 224 -6.38 12.41 -23.86
N ILE A 225 -5.23 11.73 -23.73
CA ILE A 225 -4.26 11.59 -24.81
C ILE A 225 -4.93 10.81 -25.94
N VAL A 226 -4.81 11.32 -27.16
CA VAL A 226 -5.26 10.63 -28.37
C VAL A 226 -4.07 10.13 -29.20
N LEU A 227 -4.35 9.19 -30.12
CA LEU A 227 -3.35 8.71 -31.06
C LEU A 227 -2.78 9.86 -31.89
N ASP A 228 -1.49 9.92 -32.07
CA ASP A 228 -0.70 10.95 -32.78
C ASP A 228 -0.59 12.30 -32.04
N ASP A 229 -1.03 12.43 -30.78
CA ASP A 229 -0.78 13.62 -29.95
C ASP A 229 0.72 13.90 -29.79
N VAL A 230 1.12 15.15 -29.80
CA VAL A 230 2.49 15.58 -29.54
C VAL A 230 2.65 15.91 -28.07
N MET A 231 3.36 15.04 -27.35
CA MET A 231 3.64 15.19 -25.93
C MET A 231 4.96 15.92 -25.69
N LYS A 232 4.97 16.87 -24.75
CA LYS A 232 6.18 17.51 -24.25
C LYS A 232 6.67 16.79 -23.01
N LEU A 233 7.81 16.12 -23.13
CA LEU A 233 8.41 15.32 -22.08
C LEU A 233 9.64 16.06 -21.53
N GLU A 234 9.60 16.40 -20.25
CA GLU A 234 10.65 17.12 -19.51
C GLU A 234 11.18 16.20 -18.37
N THR A 235 12.32 16.55 -17.79
CA THR A 235 12.92 15.81 -16.67
C THR A 235 11.90 15.59 -15.53
N GLY A 236 11.78 14.34 -15.04
CA GLY A 236 10.87 13.94 -13.98
C GLY A 236 9.48 13.51 -14.45
N VAL A 237 9.17 13.69 -15.76
CA VAL A 237 7.87 13.28 -16.32
C VAL A 237 7.88 11.78 -16.65
N GLN A 238 6.79 11.11 -16.32
CA GLN A 238 6.56 9.72 -16.73
C GLN A 238 5.96 9.70 -18.13
N ILE A 239 6.47 8.81 -18.99
CA ILE A 239 5.96 8.59 -20.34
C ILE A 239 4.65 7.81 -20.23
N CYS A 240 3.55 8.42 -20.71
CA CYS A 240 2.20 7.95 -20.49
C CYS A 240 1.62 7.10 -21.62
N ALA A 241 2.27 7.14 -22.79
CA ALA A 241 1.91 6.38 -23.99
C ALA A 241 3.20 6.05 -24.74
N ASP A 242 3.24 4.93 -25.48
CA ASP A 242 4.38 4.65 -26.35
C ASP A 242 4.46 5.75 -27.41
N ALA A 243 5.63 6.33 -27.58
CA ALA A 243 5.82 7.52 -28.43
C ALA A 243 7.11 7.45 -29.24
N VAL A 244 7.18 8.27 -30.30
CA VAL A 244 8.39 8.45 -31.12
C VAL A 244 8.87 9.88 -30.94
N VAL A 245 10.17 10.05 -30.68
CA VAL A 245 10.79 11.38 -30.52
C VAL A 245 10.78 12.10 -31.85
N LEU A 246 10.13 13.28 -31.90
CA LEU A 246 10.09 14.15 -33.06
C LEU A 246 11.25 15.15 -33.05
N GLU A 247 11.54 15.72 -31.86
CA GLU A 247 12.54 16.77 -31.70
C GLU A 247 13.13 16.75 -30.29
N GLY A 248 14.42 17.10 -30.16
CA GLY A 248 15.14 17.10 -28.90
C GLY A 248 15.86 15.80 -28.59
N GLN A 249 16.47 15.73 -27.42
CA GLN A 249 17.20 14.58 -26.92
C GLN A 249 16.91 14.44 -25.43
N THR A 250 16.65 13.21 -24.96
CA THR A 250 16.34 12.92 -23.58
C THR A 250 17.00 11.63 -23.13
N GLU A 251 17.32 11.56 -21.84
CA GLU A 251 17.82 10.37 -21.14
C GLU A 251 16.66 9.73 -20.38
N VAL A 252 16.32 8.49 -20.68
CA VAL A 252 15.15 7.79 -20.19
C VAL A 252 15.57 6.56 -19.40
N ASN A 253 14.98 6.36 -18.23
CA ASN A 253 15.14 5.13 -17.46
C ASN A 253 13.99 4.16 -17.79
N GLU A 254 14.36 3.01 -18.33
CA GLU A 254 13.45 1.94 -18.76
C GLU A 254 13.44 0.76 -17.79
N SER A 255 14.01 0.89 -16.58
CA SER A 255 14.15 -0.19 -15.59
C SER A 255 12.84 -0.88 -15.23
N MET A 256 11.72 -0.15 -15.34
CA MET A 256 10.38 -0.66 -15.14
C MET A 256 9.96 -1.73 -16.16
N LEU A 257 10.54 -1.71 -17.33
CA LEU A 257 10.23 -2.58 -18.46
C LEU A 257 11.30 -3.66 -18.62
N THR A 258 12.55 -3.25 -18.56
CA THR A 258 13.73 -4.10 -18.85
C THR A 258 14.30 -4.75 -17.58
N GLY A 259 14.12 -4.12 -16.41
CA GLY A 259 14.79 -4.47 -15.16
C GLY A 259 16.23 -3.96 -15.05
N GLU A 260 16.74 -3.27 -16.10
CA GLU A 260 18.08 -2.66 -16.13
C GLU A 260 17.98 -1.20 -15.71
N SER A 261 18.83 -0.79 -14.79
CA SER A 261 18.78 0.55 -14.18
C SER A 261 19.52 1.62 -14.97
N GLU A 262 20.28 1.24 -15.98
CA GLU A 262 21.00 2.20 -16.82
C GLU A 262 20.02 3.02 -17.66
N SER A 263 20.26 4.34 -17.68
CA SER A 263 19.45 5.26 -18.49
C SER A 263 19.90 5.23 -19.95
N VAL A 264 18.94 5.20 -20.86
CA VAL A 264 19.17 5.14 -22.30
C VAL A 264 18.96 6.52 -22.90
N VAL A 265 19.91 6.98 -23.70
CA VAL A 265 19.77 8.24 -24.45
C VAL A 265 18.87 8.00 -25.65
N LYS A 266 17.82 8.80 -25.79
CA LYS A 266 16.85 8.78 -26.90
C LYS A 266 16.98 10.05 -27.72
N LYS A 267 17.09 9.88 -29.02
CA LYS A 267 17.21 10.96 -30.00
C LYS A 267 16.01 10.95 -30.97
N LYS A 268 15.97 11.88 -31.90
CA LYS A 268 14.94 11.95 -32.94
C LYS A 268 14.80 10.60 -33.67
N GLY A 269 13.56 10.11 -33.78
CA GLY A 269 13.21 8.82 -34.36
C GLY A 269 13.20 7.63 -33.39
N ASP A 270 13.79 7.77 -32.20
CA ASP A 270 13.79 6.68 -31.19
C ASP A 270 12.42 6.51 -30.50
N THR A 271 12.13 5.26 -30.17
CA THR A 271 10.89 4.91 -29.48
C THR A 271 11.05 5.10 -27.97
N LEU A 272 10.05 5.72 -27.38
CA LEU A 272 9.84 5.88 -25.95
C LEU A 272 8.72 4.95 -25.49
N PHE A 273 8.92 4.24 -24.40
CA PHE A 273 7.93 3.26 -23.91
C PHE A 273 7.13 3.82 -22.73
N ALA A 274 5.81 3.62 -22.76
CA ALA A 274 4.93 3.95 -21.65
C ALA A 274 5.38 3.26 -20.36
N GLY A 275 5.33 4.00 -19.25
CA GLY A 275 5.79 3.53 -17.94
C GLY A 275 7.25 3.86 -17.62
N SER A 276 8.09 4.17 -18.59
CA SER A 276 9.43 4.73 -18.40
C SER A 276 9.35 6.19 -17.94
N TYR A 277 10.46 6.79 -17.55
CA TYR A 277 10.48 8.19 -17.11
C TYR A 277 11.75 8.92 -17.56
N VAL A 278 11.58 10.21 -17.79
CA VAL A 278 12.67 11.09 -18.22
C VAL A 278 13.56 11.42 -17.02
N VAL A 279 14.85 11.06 -17.11
CA VAL A 279 15.87 11.34 -16.10
C VAL A 279 16.50 12.71 -16.32
N SER A 280 16.79 13.04 -17.59
CA SER A 280 17.49 14.27 -17.98
C SER A 280 17.10 14.66 -19.40
N GLY A 281 17.17 15.98 -19.70
CA GLY A 281 16.83 16.52 -21.01
C GLY A 281 15.34 16.80 -21.19
N ALA A 282 14.96 17.11 -22.43
CA ALA A 282 13.56 17.33 -22.84
C ALA A 282 13.40 17.01 -24.33
N CYS A 283 12.23 16.49 -24.69
CA CYS A 283 11.88 16.20 -26.07
C CYS A 283 10.39 16.42 -26.34
N LEU A 284 10.06 16.59 -27.63
CA LEU A 284 8.70 16.50 -28.15
C LEU A 284 8.54 15.13 -28.81
N ALA A 285 7.54 14.38 -28.42
CA ALA A 285 7.32 13.02 -28.88
C ALA A 285 5.86 12.79 -29.28
N ARG A 286 5.63 12.13 -30.42
CA ARG A 286 4.31 11.78 -30.92
C ARG A 286 3.83 10.47 -30.29
N ALA A 287 2.64 10.42 -29.76
CA ALA A 287 2.00 9.22 -29.25
C ALA A 287 1.77 8.21 -30.39
N ASP A 288 2.47 7.08 -30.37
CA ASP A 288 2.42 6.04 -31.41
C ASP A 288 1.48 4.88 -31.06
N LYS A 289 1.41 4.52 -29.75
CA LYS A 289 0.49 3.54 -29.22
C LYS A 289 -0.18 4.08 -27.96
N ILE A 290 -1.43 3.69 -27.74
CA ILE A 290 -2.27 4.19 -26.64
C ILE A 290 -2.99 3.03 -25.96
N ALA A 291 -3.43 3.26 -24.73
CA ALA A 291 -4.26 2.34 -23.95
C ALA A 291 -3.69 0.90 -23.88
N GLU A 292 -4.47 -0.10 -24.31
CA GLU A 292 -4.10 -1.52 -24.26
C GLU A 292 -3.01 -1.91 -25.28
N ALA A 293 -2.73 -1.05 -26.28
CA ALA A 293 -1.70 -1.28 -27.29
C ALA A 293 -0.29 -0.86 -26.82
N ASN A 294 -0.17 -0.13 -25.70
CA ASN A 294 1.14 0.20 -25.13
C ASN A 294 1.95 -1.06 -24.82
N TYR A 295 3.25 -1.01 -25.04
CA TYR A 295 4.18 -2.13 -24.82
C TYR A 295 4.08 -2.71 -23.39
N ILE A 296 3.96 -1.84 -22.39
CA ILE A 296 3.83 -2.25 -20.98
C ILE A 296 2.56 -3.09 -20.73
N GLU A 297 1.45 -2.79 -21.39
CA GLU A 297 0.21 -3.56 -21.25
C GLU A 297 0.30 -4.94 -21.87
N GLY A 298 1.03 -5.06 -22.97
CA GLY A 298 1.36 -6.35 -23.58
C GLY A 298 2.22 -7.22 -22.66
N LEU A 299 3.21 -6.65 -21.96
CA LEU A 299 4.04 -7.33 -20.97
C LEU A 299 3.25 -7.70 -19.70
N THR A 300 2.44 -6.78 -19.18
CA THR A 300 1.66 -7.02 -17.95
C THR A 300 0.58 -8.06 -18.12
N SER A 301 0.03 -8.24 -19.32
CA SER A 301 -0.91 -9.32 -19.60
C SER A 301 -0.26 -10.71 -19.53
N ARG A 302 1.04 -10.82 -19.88
CA ARG A 302 1.83 -12.07 -19.82
C ARG A 302 2.58 -12.27 -18.48
N ALA A 303 2.95 -11.17 -17.78
CA ALA A 303 3.76 -11.19 -16.56
C ALA A 303 2.95 -10.93 -15.27
N ARG A 304 1.67 -11.30 -15.22
CA ARG A 304 0.73 -11.06 -14.11
C ARG A 304 1.09 -11.76 -12.80
N LYS A 305 2.29 -11.54 -12.25
CA LYS A 305 2.61 -11.92 -10.86
C LYS A 305 3.40 -10.84 -10.12
N TYR A 306 3.03 -9.57 -10.24
CA TYR A 306 3.38 -8.63 -9.18
C TYR A 306 2.56 -9.01 -7.95
N LYS A 307 3.20 -9.63 -6.95
CA LYS A 307 2.56 -9.95 -5.67
C LYS A 307 2.32 -8.62 -4.94
N LYS A 308 1.09 -8.07 -5.07
CA LYS A 308 0.68 -6.95 -4.22
C LYS A 308 0.97 -7.32 -2.76
N PRO A 309 1.59 -6.42 -1.99
CA PRO A 309 1.81 -6.64 -0.57
C PRO A 309 0.48 -6.99 0.10
N ARG A 310 0.48 -8.05 0.90
CA ARG A 310 -0.75 -8.54 1.53
C ARG A 310 -0.91 -7.87 2.90
N SER A 311 -2.03 -7.18 3.13
CA SER A 311 -2.44 -6.72 4.45
C SER A 311 -2.46 -7.90 5.44
N GLN A 312 -1.72 -7.80 6.54
CA GLN A 312 -1.72 -8.80 7.60
C GLN A 312 -3.06 -8.83 8.34
N LEU A 313 -3.73 -7.66 8.48
CA LEU A 313 -5.04 -7.52 9.07
C LEU A 313 -6.09 -8.30 8.27
N LEU A 314 -6.26 -7.93 7.01
CA LEU A 314 -7.27 -8.56 6.14
C LEU A 314 -6.92 -10.02 5.84
N GLY A 315 -5.63 -10.35 5.69
CA GLY A 315 -5.16 -11.71 5.51
C GLY A 315 -5.45 -12.58 6.72
N GLY A 316 -5.12 -12.09 7.92
CA GLY A 316 -5.39 -12.77 9.19
C GLY A 316 -6.88 -13.00 9.44
N LEU A 317 -7.71 -11.96 9.23
CA LEU A 317 -9.16 -12.10 9.34
C LEU A 317 -9.73 -13.14 8.37
N LYS A 318 -9.30 -13.14 7.11
CA LYS A 318 -9.75 -14.13 6.13
C LYS A 318 -9.38 -15.57 6.52
N ILE A 319 -8.20 -15.78 7.10
CA ILE A 319 -7.78 -17.11 7.58
C ILE A 319 -8.70 -17.57 8.71
N ILE A 320 -8.92 -16.72 9.73
CA ILE A 320 -9.80 -17.08 10.84
C ILE A 320 -11.22 -17.37 10.35
N LEU A 321 -11.79 -16.53 9.48
CA LEU A 321 -13.13 -16.74 8.94
C LEU A 321 -13.25 -18.07 8.20
N LYS A 322 -12.23 -18.48 7.43
CA LYS A 322 -12.19 -19.79 6.78
C LYS A 322 -12.14 -20.94 7.79
N VAL A 323 -11.29 -20.83 8.81
CA VAL A 323 -11.19 -21.88 9.86
C VAL A 323 -12.51 -22.00 10.61
N VAL A 324 -13.10 -20.89 11.03
CA VAL A 324 -14.41 -20.88 11.72
C VAL A 324 -15.50 -21.47 10.82
N ALA A 325 -15.53 -21.14 9.52
CA ALA A 325 -16.50 -21.69 8.58
C ALA A 325 -16.42 -23.23 8.51
N VAL A 326 -15.21 -23.79 8.45
CA VAL A 326 -15.02 -25.25 8.47
C VAL A 326 -15.50 -25.86 9.79
N ILE A 327 -15.17 -25.25 10.93
CA ILE A 327 -15.60 -25.70 12.24
C ILE A 327 -17.14 -25.69 12.34
N ILE A 328 -17.80 -24.63 11.87
CA ILE A 328 -19.26 -24.50 11.90
C ILE A 328 -19.91 -25.66 11.13
N ILE A 329 -19.46 -25.94 9.90
CA ILE A 329 -20.01 -27.03 9.07
C ILE A 329 -19.95 -28.37 9.80
N LEU A 330 -18.83 -28.67 10.45
CA LEU A 330 -18.68 -29.91 11.24
C LEU A 330 -19.57 -29.90 12.48
N MET A 331 -19.66 -28.76 13.18
CA MET A 331 -20.41 -28.64 14.43
C MET A 331 -21.92 -28.67 14.25
N ILE A 332 -22.47 -28.22 13.10
CA ILE A 332 -23.93 -28.27 12.84
C ILE A 332 -24.48 -29.68 13.07
N TYR A 333 -23.88 -30.70 12.44
CA TYR A 333 -24.33 -32.08 12.56
C TYR A 333 -24.23 -32.60 14.01
N PHE A 334 -23.06 -32.46 14.64
CA PHE A 334 -22.83 -32.98 15.99
C PHE A 334 -23.71 -32.27 17.03
N MET A 335 -23.89 -30.96 16.90
CA MET A 335 -24.73 -30.19 17.84
C MET A 335 -26.22 -30.52 17.69
N TRP A 336 -26.71 -30.68 16.44
CA TRP A 336 -28.10 -31.10 16.20
C TRP A 336 -28.37 -32.48 16.80
N GLN A 337 -27.52 -33.46 16.50
CA GLN A 337 -27.63 -34.82 17.04
C GLN A 337 -27.58 -34.85 18.56
N THR A 338 -26.63 -34.13 19.15
CA THR A 338 -26.46 -34.02 20.63
C THR A 338 -27.69 -33.39 21.28
N ASN A 339 -28.18 -32.27 20.79
CA ASN A 339 -29.36 -31.59 21.33
C ASN A 339 -30.59 -32.48 21.20
N TYR A 340 -30.81 -33.10 20.03
CA TYR A 340 -31.98 -33.94 19.79
C TYR A 340 -32.03 -35.16 20.73
N THR A 341 -30.93 -35.89 20.86
CA THR A 341 -30.84 -37.06 21.74
C THR A 341 -31.00 -36.68 23.23
N THR A 342 -30.52 -35.50 23.63
CA THR A 342 -30.64 -34.99 24.98
C THR A 342 -32.07 -34.61 25.32
N PHE A 343 -32.77 -33.93 24.44
CA PHE A 343 -34.16 -33.52 24.62
C PHE A 343 -35.13 -34.72 24.61
N LEU A 344 -34.88 -35.73 23.77
CA LEU A 344 -35.61 -36.98 23.82
C LEU A 344 -35.40 -37.67 25.17
N ALA A 345 -34.16 -37.70 25.67
CA ALA A 345 -33.87 -38.33 26.96
C ALA A 345 -34.47 -37.57 28.18
N SER A 346 -34.79 -36.28 28.03
CA SER A 346 -35.47 -35.49 29.05
C SER A 346 -37.00 -35.67 29.08
N GLY A 347 -37.57 -36.57 28.26
CA GLY A 347 -38.98 -36.93 28.25
C GLY A 347 -39.86 -36.11 27.32
N LEU A 348 -39.29 -35.25 26.47
CA LEU A 348 -40.05 -34.54 25.44
C LEU A 348 -40.46 -35.46 24.30
N ASN A 349 -41.61 -35.21 23.72
CA ASN A 349 -42.03 -35.94 22.53
C ASN A 349 -41.10 -35.63 21.32
N SER A 350 -41.16 -36.47 20.26
CA SER A 350 -40.24 -36.38 19.10
C SER A 350 -40.29 -35.01 18.43
N ASP A 351 -41.49 -34.39 18.30
CA ASP A 351 -41.65 -33.11 17.58
C ASP A 351 -41.13 -31.94 18.41
N GLU A 352 -41.45 -31.92 19.71
CA GLU A 352 -40.91 -30.89 20.61
C GLU A 352 -39.40 -31.01 20.76
N ALA A 353 -38.86 -32.20 20.90
CA ALA A 353 -37.43 -32.44 20.96
C ALA A 353 -36.73 -31.98 19.68
N PHE A 354 -37.32 -32.21 18.49
CA PHE A 354 -36.82 -31.74 17.22
C PHE A 354 -36.78 -30.21 17.16
N ILE A 355 -37.89 -29.53 17.49
CA ILE A 355 -37.97 -28.06 17.46
C ILE A 355 -36.97 -27.44 18.45
N ARG A 356 -36.86 -27.94 19.69
CA ARG A 356 -35.87 -27.42 20.65
C ARG A 356 -34.44 -27.70 20.20
N ALA A 357 -34.17 -28.88 19.65
CA ALA A 357 -32.84 -29.18 19.06
C ALA A 357 -32.48 -28.24 17.92
N LEU A 358 -33.44 -27.93 17.05
CA LEU A 358 -33.27 -27.00 15.94
C LEU A 358 -32.94 -25.59 16.44
N THR A 359 -33.72 -25.05 17.39
CA THR A 359 -33.55 -23.69 17.93
C THR A 359 -32.25 -23.53 18.71
N ASN A 360 -31.85 -24.51 19.52
CA ASN A 360 -30.59 -24.47 20.27
C ASN A 360 -29.38 -24.67 19.36
N THR A 361 -29.50 -25.52 18.33
CA THR A 361 -28.43 -25.65 17.30
C THR A 361 -28.27 -24.37 16.51
N ALA A 362 -29.36 -23.70 16.15
CA ALA A 362 -29.32 -22.39 15.50
C ALA A 362 -28.61 -21.35 16.40
N GLY A 363 -28.96 -21.28 17.69
CA GLY A 363 -28.29 -20.43 18.68
C GLY A 363 -26.77 -20.70 18.76
N SER A 364 -26.38 -21.98 18.79
CA SER A 364 -24.98 -22.43 18.80
C SER A 364 -24.23 -21.96 17.55
N VAL A 365 -24.80 -22.16 16.38
CA VAL A 365 -24.20 -21.76 15.09
C VAL A 365 -24.05 -20.22 14.99
N ILE A 366 -25.10 -19.47 15.33
CA ILE A 366 -25.08 -18.01 15.35
C ILE A 366 -24.03 -17.49 16.35
N GLY A 367 -23.90 -18.13 17.50
CA GLY A 367 -22.87 -17.82 18.49
C GLY A 367 -21.43 -17.99 17.98
N MET A 368 -21.20 -18.95 17.08
CA MET A 368 -19.88 -19.16 16.46
C MET A 368 -19.52 -18.15 15.36
N ILE A 369 -20.49 -17.47 14.74
CA ILE A 369 -20.25 -16.56 13.62
C ILE A 369 -19.67 -15.21 14.10
N PRO A 370 -18.44 -14.82 13.72
CA PRO A 370 -17.86 -13.51 14.01
C PRO A 370 -18.30 -12.47 12.96
N ALA A 371 -19.55 -12.01 12.97
CA ALA A 371 -20.13 -11.18 11.90
C ALA A 371 -19.54 -9.76 11.77
N GLY A 372 -19.00 -9.16 12.86
CA GLY A 372 -18.60 -7.74 12.90
C GLY A 372 -17.20 -7.38 12.40
N PRO A 373 -16.12 -8.18 12.58
CA PRO A 373 -14.75 -7.75 12.41
C PRO A 373 -14.41 -7.27 11.00
N PHE A 374 -14.94 -7.89 9.96
CA PHE A 374 -14.66 -7.50 8.57
C PHE A 374 -15.28 -6.14 8.23
N LEU A 375 -16.53 -5.94 8.66
CA LEU A 375 -17.24 -4.68 8.50
C LEU A 375 -16.51 -3.53 9.20
N LEU A 376 -16.15 -3.71 10.47
CA LEU A 376 -15.46 -2.71 11.27
C LEU A 376 -14.08 -2.37 10.69
N THR A 377 -13.36 -3.35 10.15
CA THR A 377 -12.07 -3.12 9.49
C THR A 377 -12.23 -2.21 8.28
N SER A 378 -13.19 -2.52 7.40
CA SER A 378 -13.48 -1.70 6.22
C SER A 378 -13.92 -0.29 6.59
N MET A 379 -14.78 -0.16 7.60
CA MET A 379 -15.25 1.13 8.13
C MET A 379 -14.11 1.98 8.68
N THR A 380 -13.30 1.40 9.55
CA THR A 380 -12.21 2.13 10.21
C THR A 380 -11.18 2.60 9.20
N LEU A 381 -10.81 1.76 8.22
CA LEU A 381 -9.92 2.14 7.11
C LEU A 381 -10.51 3.26 6.26
N ALA A 382 -11.79 3.18 5.91
CA ALA A 382 -12.46 4.22 5.11
C ALA A 382 -12.50 5.58 5.83
N VAL A 383 -12.83 5.58 7.12
CA VAL A 383 -12.82 6.81 7.95
C VAL A 383 -11.41 7.39 8.07
N SER A 384 -10.40 6.54 8.21
CA SER A 384 -9.00 6.97 8.24
C SER A 384 -8.57 7.65 6.93
N VAL A 385 -8.91 7.07 5.78
CA VAL A 385 -8.65 7.71 4.47
C VAL A 385 -9.28 9.11 4.40
N ILE A 386 -10.53 9.27 4.84
CA ILE A 386 -11.21 10.57 4.87
C ILE A 386 -10.48 11.56 5.80
N ARG A 387 -10.02 11.11 6.98
CA ARG A 387 -9.25 11.94 7.92
C ARG A 387 -7.90 12.35 7.34
N LEU A 388 -7.17 11.41 6.72
CA LEU A 388 -5.89 11.68 6.07
C LEU A 388 -6.04 12.65 4.90
N SER A 389 -7.09 12.48 4.09
CA SER A 389 -7.41 13.40 3.00
C SER A 389 -7.67 14.83 3.48
N LYS A 390 -8.42 15.01 4.59
CA LYS A 390 -8.60 16.33 5.22
C LYS A 390 -7.29 16.95 5.70
N ARG A 391 -6.27 16.15 5.94
CA ARG A 391 -4.91 16.55 6.30
C ARG A 391 -3.97 16.63 5.09
N LYS A 392 -4.54 16.83 3.91
CA LYS A 392 -3.79 16.93 2.64
C LYS A 392 -2.86 15.74 2.37
N THR A 393 -3.22 14.55 2.85
CA THR A 393 -2.51 13.31 2.57
C THR A 393 -3.37 12.41 1.69
N MET A 394 -2.91 12.11 0.48
CA MET A 394 -3.57 11.21 -0.44
C MET A 394 -3.09 9.77 -0.22
N VAL A 395 -4.03 8.89 0.00
CA VAL A 395 -3.79 7.44 0.15
C VAL A 395 -4.09 6.75 -1.17
N GLN A 396 -3.09 6.15 -1.79
CA GLN A 396 -3.26 5.39 -3.03
C GLN A 396 -3.56 3.91 -2.78
N GLU A 397 -2.96 3.33 -1.74
CA GLU A 397 -3.14 1.93 -1.36
C GLU A 397 -3.54 1.80 0.12
N LEU A 398 -4.69 1.18 0.40
CA LEU A 398 -5.26 1.10 1.77
C LEU A 398 -4.37 0.32 2.76
N TYR A 399 -3.60 -0.66 2.29
CA TYR A 399 -2.73 -1.45 3.15
C TYR A 399 -1.57 -0.64 3.75
N CYS A 400 -1.20 0.46 3.13
CA CYS A 400 -0.09 1.29 3.64
C CYS A 400 -0.42 1.91 5.00
N ILE A 401 -1.71 2.17 5.31
CA ILE A 401 -2.15 2.65 6.62
C ILE A 401 -1.78 1.63 7.71
N GLU A 402 -1.94 0.33 7.41
CA GLU A 402 -1.52 -0.74 8.32
C GLU A 402 0.00 -0.83 8.46
N MET A 403 0.74 -0.74 7.33
CA MET A 403 2.19 -0.79 7.35
C MET A 403 2.77 0.40 8.10
N LEU A 404 2.25 1.60 7.85
CA LEU A 404 2.67 2.82 8.52
C LEU A 404 2.52 2.75 10.05
N ALA A 405 1.46 2.09 10.53
CA ALA A 405 1.24 1.85 11.95
C ALA A 405 2.36 1.01 12.61
N ARG A 406 3.05 0.18 11.82
CA ARG A 406 4.09 -0.76 12.26
C ARG A 406 5.49 -0.30 11.94
N VAL A 407 5.65 0.82 11.22
CA VAL A 407 6.96 1.38 10.88
C VAL A 407 7.78 1.58 12.15
N ASP A 408 8.97 1.00 12.15
CA ASP A 408 10.00 1.16 13.16
C ASP A 408 11.28 1.82 12.62
N THR A 409 11.40 1.91 11.29
CA THR A 409 12.52 2.55 10.62
C THR A 409 12.02 3.42 9.47
N ILE A 410 12.38 4.71 9.47
CA ILE A 410 12.10 5.63 8.37
C ILE A 410 13.39 5.99 7.65
N CYS A 411 13.43 5.73 6.35
CA CYS A 411 14.49 6.16 5.46
C CYS A 411 14.09 7.47 4.79
N LEU A 412 14.85 8.50 5.03
CA LEU A 412 14.57 9.86 4.57
C LEU A 412 15.59 10.26 3.49
N ASP A 413 15.10 10.73 2.35
CA ASP A 413 15.97 11.51 1.48
C ASP A 413 16.24 12.89 2.10
N LYS A 414 17.41 13.45 1.90
CA LYS A 414 17.78 14.77 2.47
C LYS A 414 16.97 15.87 1.80
N THR A 415 17.02 15.89 0.46
CA THR A 415 16.50 16.98 -0.37
C THR A 415 14.98 16.91 -0.47
N GLY A 416 14.29 18.04 -0.36
CA GLY A 416 12.83 18.08 -0.38
C GLY A 416 12.15 17.56 0.89
N THR A 417 12.82 16.70 1.68
CA THR A 417 12.28 16.10 2.92
C THR A 417 12.75 16.84 4.18
N LEU A 418 14.04 16.75 4.54
CA LEU A 418 14.61 17.47 5.67
C LEU A 418 14.84 18.95 5.34
N THR A 419 15.09 19.24 4.06
CA THR A 419 15.19 20.58 3.52
C THR A 419 13.96 20.91 2.68
N ASP A 420 13.62 22.18 2.55
CA ASP A 420 12.48 22.63 1.71
C ASP A 420 12.85 22.76 0.22
N GLY A 421 14.05 22.32 -0.14
CA GLY A 421 14.60 22.45 -1.49
C GLY A 421 15.05 23.86 -1.86
N THR A 422 14.82 24.87 -1.02
CA THR A 422 15.36 26.20 -1.27
C THR A 422 16.85 26.22 -0.93
N MET A 423 17.61 26.94 -1.77
CA MET A 423 19.05 27.06 -1.63
C MET A 423 19.46 28.52 -1.69
N ARG A 424 20.53 28.86 -1.00
CA ARG A 424 21.16 30.18 -1.13
C ARG A 424 22.66 30.04 -1.26
N VAL A 425 23.26 30.90 -2.09
CA VAL A 425 24.72 31.07 -2.13
C VAL A 425 25.11 31.87 -0.89
N VAL A 426 25.96 31.28 -0.04
CA VAL A 426 26.43 31.91 1.21
C VAL A 426 27.74 32.64 1.00
N GLU A 427 28.65 32.03 0.25
CA GLU A 427 30.00 32.56 0.05
C GLU A 427 30.53 32.09 -1.32
N THR A 428 31.40 32.94 -1.90
CA THR A 428 32.12 32.60 -3.12
C THR A 428 33.60 32.86 -2.91
N ILE A 429 34.43 31.86 -3.22
CA ILE A 429 35.89 31.93 -3.04
C ILE A 429 36.50 31.93 -4.43
N ASP A 430 37.04 33.08 -4.84
CA ASP A 430 37.71 33.27 -6.11
C ASP A 430 39.20 32.85 -6.00
N PHE A 431 39.66 32.04 -6.95
CA PHE A 431 41.07 31.60 -7.02
C PHE A 431 41.93 32.55 -7.85
N ASN A 432 41.44 33.74 -8.23
CA ASN A 432 42.15 34.76 -9.02
C ASN A 432 42.68 34.18 -10.36
N SER A 433 41.75 33.82 -11.24
CA SER A 433 42.05 33.09 -12.50
C SER A 433 42.77 33.93 -13.55
N GLY A 434 42.95 35.24 -13.35
CA GLY A 434 43.51 36.16 -14.36
C GLY A 434 42.59 36.37 -15.56
N SER A 435 41.31 36.00 -15.46
CA SER A 435 40.34 36.22 -16.54
C SER A 435 40.05 37.72 -16.73
N ARG A 436 39.75 38.10 -18.00
CA ARG A 436 39.27 39.43 -18.39
C ARG A 436 37.88 39.77 -17.79
N TYR A 437 37.10 38.72 -17.44
CA TYR A 437 35.72 38.83 -17.02
C TYR A 437 35.62 38.54 -15.55
N THR A 438 34.70 39.24 -14.86
CA THR A 438 34.40 38.99 -13.48
C THR A 438 33.69 37.65 -13.28
N LEU A 439 33.82 37.06 -12.11
CA LEU A 439 33.12 35.81 -11.77
C LEU A 439 31.60 35.92 -12.04
N LYS A 440 31.01 37.07 -11.81
CA LYS A 440 29.58 37.33 -12.06
C LYS A 440 29.24 37.29 -13.57
N GLU A 441 30.06 37.85 -14.42
CA GLU A 441 29.88 37.81 -15.89
C GLU A 441 30.04 36.41 -16.45
N ILE A 442 31.06 35.66 -15.98
CA ILE A 442 31.29 34.28 -16.35
C ILE A 442 30.08 33.42 -15.96
N MET A 443 29.72 33.44 -14.64
CA MET A 443 28.60 32.68 -14.14
C MET A 443 27.28 33.07 -14.81
N GLY A 444 27.04 34.37 -15.01
CA GLY A 444 25.84 34.85 -15.69
C GLY A 444 25.71 34.30 -17.11
N SER A 445 26.84 34.21 -17.85
CA SER A 445 26.92 33.65 -19.21
C SER A 445 26.69 32.13 -19.21
N VAL A 446 27.32 31.39 -18.28
CA VAL A 446 27.13 29.94 -18.09
C VAL A 446 25.67 29.60 -17.79
N LEU A 447 25.08 30.30 -16.78
CA LEU A 447 23.70 30.07 -16.34
C LEU A 447 22.66 30.46 -17.41
N LYS A 448 22.94 31.46 -18.25
CA LYS A 448 22.08 31.84 -19.37
C LYS A 448 22.11 30.79 -20.45
N ALA A 449 23.30 30.26 -20.77
CA ALA A 449 23.48 29.24 -21.80
C ALA A 449 22.82 27.92 -21.43
N GLN A 450 23.01 27.43 -20.18
CA GLN A 450 22.45 26.17 -19.71
C GLN A 450 20.92 26.21 -19.56
N ASN A 451 20.37 27.36 -19.20
CA ASN A 451 18.94 27.59 -18.98
C ASN A 451 18.22 26.56 -18.09
N ASP A 452 18.96 25.89 -17.19
CA ASP A 452 18.43 24.91 -16.28
C ASP A 452 17.40 25.52 -15.30
N LYS A 453 16.35 24.75 -14.98
CA LYS A 453 15.26 25.18 -14.07
C LYS A 453 15.38 24.56 -12.66
N ASN A 454 16.45 23.77 -12.40
CA ASN A 454 16.64 23.13 -11.10
C ASN A 454 16.93 24.15 -9.97
N MET A 455 16.76 23.73 -8.71
CA MET A 455 16.86 24.63 -7.54
C MET A 455 18.25 25.22 -7.37
N THR A 456 19.31 24.46 -7.65
CA THR A 456 20.69 24.95 -7.65
C THR A 456 20.88 26.08 -8.66
N SER A 457 20.40 25.88 -9.92
CA SER A 457 20.46 26.92 -10.95
C SER A 457 19.66 28.17 -10.57
N LYS A 458 18.47 28.00 -9.92
CA LYS A 458 17.69 29.13 -9.39
C LYS A 458 18.47 29.93 -8.34
N ALA A 459 19.12 29.24 -7.38
CA ALA A 459 19.94 29.89 -6.36
C ALA A 459 21.12 30.65 -6.98
N LEU A 460 21.82 30.04 -7.93
CA LEU A 460 22.93 30.64 -8.65
C LEU A 460 22.46 31.86 -9.50
N LYS A 461 21.34 31.73 -10.23
CA LYS A 461 20.74 32.83 -10.99
C LYS A 461 20.31 34.01 -10.11
N LYS A 462 19.82 33.74 -8.90
CA LYS A 462 19.46 34.76 -7.93
C LYS A 462 20.69 35.53 -7.44
N HIS A 463 21.84 34.88 -7.27
CA HIS A 463 23.06 35.47 -6.77
C HIS A 463 23.88 36.17 -7.85
N PHE A 464 24.12 35.47 -8.99
CA PHE A 464 25.00 35.99 -10.05
C PHE A 464 24.25 36.72 -11.18
N GLY A 465 22.94 36.51 -11.31
CA GLY A 465 22.15 36.92 -12.46
C GLY A 465 22.25 35.89 -13.63
N ALA A 466 21.57 36.20 -14.72
CA ALA A 466 21.59 35.38 -15.94
C ALA A 466 21.74 36.29 -17.17
N LYS A 467 22.76 37.18 -17.19
CA LYS A 467 23.13 38.01 -18.32
C LYS A 467 24.30 37.37 -19.04
N SER A 468 24.14 37.09 -20.34
CA SER A 468 25.25 36.59 -21.17
C SER A 468 26.07 37.73 -21.72
N VAL A 469 27.36 37.69 -21.46
CA VAL A 469 28.38 38.56 -22.05
C VAL A 469 29.21 37.78 -23.06
N LEU A 470 29.21 36.44 -22.93
CA LEU A 470 30.01 35.53 -23.74
C LEU A 470 29.10 34.78 -24.73
N LYS A 471 29.60 34.56 -25.98
CA LYS A 471 28.91 33.79 -27.01
C LYS A 471 29.31 32.31 -26.88
N HIS A 472 28.38 31.43 -26.60
CA HIS A 472 28.64 29.98 -26.44
C HIS A 472 28.73 29.27 -27.79
N THR A 473 29.56 28.24 -27.85
CA THR A 473 29.79 27.36 -29.00
C THR A 473 29.21 25.96 -28.79
N ALA A 474 29.25 25.47 -27.55
CA ALA A 474 28.70 24.18 -27.19
C ALA A 474 28.19 24.17 -25.75
N ILE A 475 27.17 23.36 -25.46
CA ILE A 475 26.60 23.16 -24.14
C ILE A 475 26.56 21.67 -23.85
N VAL A 476 27.11 21.28 -22.69
CA VAL A 476 26.99 19.93 -22.14
C VAL A 476 26.09 20.03 -20.91
N PRO A 477 24.84 19.55 -20.99
CA PRO A 477 23.91 19.65 -19.88
C PRO A 477 24.40 18.83 -18.68
N PHE A 478 23.88 19.18 -17.49
CA PHE A 478 24.16 18.41 -16.27
C PHE A 478 23.61 16.97 -16.42
N SER A 479 24.40 16.00 -16.00
CA SER A 479 23.97 14.60 -15.87
C SER A 479 24.28 14.07 -14.47
N SER A 480 23.35 13.27 -13.93
CA SER A 480 23.52 12.64 -12.61
C SER A 480 24.69 11.65 -12.55
N SER A 481 25.08 11.07 -13.67
CA SER A 481 26.24 10.19 -13.79
C SER A 481 27.55 10.96 -13.79
N ARG A 482 27.63 12.07 -14.53
CA ARG A 482 28.83 12.92 -14.60
C ARG A 482 28.99 13.91 -13.46
N LYS A 483 27.89 14.28 -12.78
CA LYS A 483 27.79 15.28 -11.68
C LYS A 483 28.42 16.65 -12.00
N LEU A 484 28.49 16.96 -13.29
CA LEU A 484 28.97 18.23 -13.82
C LEU A 484 28.22 18.63 -15.09
N SER A 485 28.24 19.90 -15.40
CA SER A 485 27.81 20.49 -16.66
C SER A 485 28.98 21.33 -17.26
N ALA A 486 28.97 21.58 -18.55
CA ALA A 486 30.00 22.41 -19.20
C ALA A 486 29.38 23.33 -20.24
N VAL A 487 30.00 24.52 -20.42
CA VAL A 487 29.67 25.47 -21.50
C VAL A 487 30.94 25.96 -22.11
N SER A 488 31.06 25.85 -23.43
CA SER A 488 32.20 26.33 -24.18
C SER A 488 31.85 27.68 -24.83
N PHE A 489 32.83 28.60 -24.77
CA PHE A 489 32.75 29.94 -25.35
C PHE A 489 33.88 30.18 -26.37
N GLU A 490 33.57 30.97 -27.40
CA GLU A 490 34.47 31.16 -28.54
C GLU A 490 35.92 31.61 -28.19
N LYS A 491 36.08 32.50 -27.20
CA LYS A 491 37.36 33.13 -26.86
C LYS A 491 37.94 32.71 -25.50
N GLU A 492 37.11 32.16 -24.60
CA GLU A 492 37.51 31.89 -23.22
C GLU A 492 37.62 30.40 -22.89
N GLY A 493 37.40 29.51 -23.87
CA GLY A 493 37.46 28.05 -23.67
C GLY A 493 36.19 27.51 -23.04
N THR A 494 36.35 26.39 -22.32
CA THR A 494 35.24 25.63 -21.73
C THR A 494 35.20 25.78 -20.22
N PHE A 495 34.03 26.17 -19.67
CA PHE A 495 33.79 26.26 -18.25
C PHE A 495 32.98 25.05 -17.75
N PHE A 496 33.41 24.49 -16.65
CA PHE A 496 32.82 23.34 -15.97
C PHE A 496 32.21 23.77 -14.65
N LEU A 497 30.97 23.39 -14.39
CA LEU A 497 30.29 23.64 -13.13
C LEU A 497 29.73 22.33 -12.55
N GLY A 498 30.13 21.98 -11.31
CA GLY A 498 29.66 20.73 -10.69
C GLY A 498 30.31 20.43 -9.35
N ALA A 499 30.21 19.20 -8.91
CA ALA A 499 30.86 18.72 -7.70
C ALA A 499 32.40 18.72 -7.88
N PRO A 500 33.17 19.25 -6.91
CA PRO A 500 34.62 19.43 -7.05
C PRO A 500 35.39 18.18 -7.47
N GLU A 501 35.04 17.04 -6.94
CA GLU A 501 35.65 15.73 -7.18
C GLU A 501 35.43 15.22 -8.63
N PHE A 502 34.39 15.69 -9.32
CA PHE A 502 34.09 15.34 -10.71
C PHE A 502 34.53 16.44 -11.69
N VAL A 503 34.63 17.67 -11.23
CA VAL A 503 35.11 18.80 -12.06
C VAL A 503 36.62 18.76 -12.21
N LEU A 504 37.41 18.41 -11.19
CA LEU A 504 38.85 18.27 -11.24
C LEU A 504 39.26 16.83 -11.50
N ASN A 505 40.10 16.59 -12.51
CA ASN A 505 40.65 15.28 -12.84
C ASN A 505 41.91 14.95 -12.01
N SER A 506 42.40 15.91 -11.19
CA SER A 506 43.62 15.77 -10.39
C SER A 506 43.33 16.30 -8.97
N LYS A 507 43.98 15.70 -7.96
CA LYS A 507 43.88 16.17 -6.58
C LYS A 507 44.48 17.59 -6.47
N ASN A 508 43.71 18.50 -5.88
CA ASN A 508 44.13 19.85 -5.58
C ASN A 508 43.95 20.10 -4.08
N GLN A 509 45.08 20.04 -3.36
CA GLN A 509 45.10 20.11 -1.90
C GLN A 509 44.43 21.35 -1.32
N ARG A 510 44.51 22.51 -2.02
CA ARG A 510 43.85 23.76 -1.60
C ARG A 510 42.34 23.67 -1.79
N VAL A 511 41.87 23.14 -2.90
CA VAL A 511 40.43 22.92 -3.15
C VAL A 511 39.87 21.90 -2.17
N ASP A 512 40.55 20.77 -2.00
CA ASP A 512 40.11 19.67 -1.14
C ASP A 512 39.98 20.10 0.34
N SER A 513 40.96 20.89 0.84
CA SER A 513 40.91 21.42 2.22
C SER A 513 39.75 22.39 2.44
N LEU A 514 39.46 23.25 1.45
CA LEU A 514 38.33 24.18 1.51
C LEU A 514 37.00 23.43 1.40
N VAL A 515 36.88 22.47 0.48
CA VAL A 515 35.68 21.62 0.34
C VAL A 515 35.41 20.91 1.66
N ARG A 516 36.43 20.32 2.30
CA ARG A 516 36.30 19.68 3.58
C ARG A 516 35.83 20.63 4.68
N LYS A 517 36.46 21.83 4.78
CA LYS A 517 36.10 22.87 5.76
C LYS A 517 34.63 23.27 5.67
N TYR A 518 34.09 23.47 4.46
CA TYR A 518 32.70 23.86 4.26
C TYR A 518 31.73 22.68 4.39
N ALA A 519 32.13 21.49 3.95
CA ALA A 519 31.33 20.28 4.12
C ALA A 519 31.14 19.93 5.61
N GLU A 520 32.18 20.09 6.44
CA GLU A 520 32.10 19.93 7.90
C GLU A 520 31.12 20.89 8.58
N LYS A 521 30.85 22.03 7.94
CA LYS A 521 29.80 22.97 8.38
C LYS A 521 28.41 22.70 7.81
N GLY A 522 28.27 21.66 7.00
CA GLY A 522 27.02 21.27 6.38
C GLY A 522 26.66 21.99 5.08
N PHE A 523 27.60 22.73 4.50
CA PHE A 523 27.40 23.44 3.24
C PHE A 523 27.67 22.55 2.03
N ARG A 524 26.93 22.77 0.96
CA ARG A 524 27.18 22.18 -0.34
C ARG A 524 28.17 23.05 -1.10
N VAL A 525 29.18 22.45 -1.68
CA VAL A 525 30.22 23.17 -2.43
C VAL A 525 30.18 22.79 -3.90
N LEU A 526 30.12 23.78 -4.76
CA LEU A 526 30.29 23.62 -6.20
C LEU A 526 31.60 24.28 -6.63
N LEU A 527 32.23 23.68 -7.64
CA LEU A 527 33.42 24.22 -8.26
C LEU A 527 33.12 24.71 -9.67
N LEU A 528 33.55 25.93 -9.97
CA LEU A 528 33.69 26.44 -11.33
C LEU A 528 35.15 26.26 -11.73
N ALA A 529 35.39 25.54 -12.86
CA ALA A 529 36.72 25.38 -13.43
C ALA A 529 36.69 25.75 -14.92
N GLN A 530 37.88 26.08 -15.47
CA GLN A 530 38.05 26.46 -16.87
C GLN A 530 39.08 25.58 -17.56
N SER A 531 38.83 25.26 -18.80
CA SER A 531 39.85 24.76 -19.75
C SER A 531 40.01 25.73 -20.92
N SER A 532 41.22 25.95 -21.38
CA SER A 532 41.49 26.80 -22.53
C SER A 532 40.99 26.20 -23.85
N SER A 533 40.67 24.95 -23.90
CA SER A 533 40.14 24.24 -25.06
C SER A 533 38.71 24.65 -25.35
N VAL A 534 38.42 25.04 -26.59
CA VAL A 534 37.07 25.35 -27.09
C VAL A 534 36.44 24.10 -27.69
N ILE A 535 35.23 23.80 -27.33
CA ILE A 535 34.42 22.73 -27.91
C ILE A 535 33.43 23.34 -28.88
N TYR A 536 33.34 22.80 -30.07
CA TYR A 536 32.33 23.12 -31.07
C TYR A 536 31.33 21.96 -31.12
N ALA A 537 30.05 22.26 -31.01
CA ALA A 537 29.01 21.25 -31.16
C ALA A 537 28.98 20.82 -32.65
N LYS A 538 29.34 19.58 -32.91
CA LYS A 538 29.06 18.91 -34.19
C LYS A 538 27.77 18.13 -34.08
N LYS A 539 26.93 18.12 -35.11
CA LYS A 539 25.75 17.26 -35.18
C LYS A 539 26.23 15.81 -35.08
N ASP A 540 25.69 15.06 -34.11
CA ASP A 540 25.83 13.59 -33.94
C ASP A 540 27.20 13.05 -33.44
N GLU A 541 28.16 13.86 -33.00
CA GLU A 541 29.36 13.38 -32.31
C GLU A 541 29.29 13.49 -30.79
N GLU A 542 29.77 12.44 -30.06
CA GLU A 542 29.92 12.47 -28.61
C GLU A 542 30.95 13.51 -28.18
N ILE A 543 30.51 14.49 -27.37
CA ILE A 543 31.36 15.62 -26.96
C ILE A 543 32.41 15.11 -25.96
N LYS A 544 33.70 15.04 -26.43
CA LYS A 544 34.84 14.73 -25.55
C LYS A 544 35.20 15.94 -24.70
N LEU A 545 35.18 15.77 -23.40
CA LEU A 545 35.46 16.85 -22.45
C LEU A 545 36.98 17.04 -22.27
N PRO A 546 37.49 18.29 -22.27
CA PRO A 546 38.88 18.61 -21.96
C PRO A 546 39.33 18.06 -20.60
N VAL A 547 40.53 17.50 -20.55
CA VAL A 547 41.12 16.87 -19.35
C VAL A 547 41.73 17.90 -18.41
N VAL A 548 42.47 18.90 -18.98
CA VAL A 548 43.11 19.93 -18.17
C VAL A 548 42.11 20.99 -17.79
N ARG A 549 41.86 21.11 -16.47
CA ARG A 549 40.88 22.01 -15.89
C ARG A 549 41.50 22.78 -14.73
N ARG A 550 41.41 24.11 -14.76
CA ARG A 550 41.94 25.00 -13.72
C ARG A 550 40.77 25.48 -12.87
N PRO A 551 40.83 25.39 -11.51
CA PRO A 551 39.81 25.92 -10.63
C PRO A 551 39.74 27.46 -10.74
N ILE A 552 38.54 28.02 -10.86
CA ILE A 552 38.26 29.44 -10.90
C ILE A 552 37.69 29.92 -9.61
N ALA A 553 36.60 29.30 -9.16
CA ALA A 553 35.93 29.69 -7.95
C ALA A 553 35.22 28.49 -7.30
N LEU A 554 35.21 28.51 -5.94
CA LEU A 554 34.31 27.68 -5.16
C LEU A 554 33.05 28.49 -4.80
N ILE A 555 31.90 27.86 -4.97
CA ILE A 555 30.60 28.45 -4.66
C ILE A 555 29.99 27.64 -3.51
N VAL A 556 29.84 28.25 -2.37
CA VAL A 556 29.29 27.64 -1.15
C VAL A 556 27.80 27.89 -1.09
N ILE A 557 27.02 26.83 -1.05
CA ILE A 557 25.57 26.84 -1.06
C ILE A 557 25.05 26.22 0.25
N GLU A 558 24.09 26.85 0.85
CA GLU A 558 23.35 26.33 2.01
C GLU A 558 21.98 25.82 1.58
N ASP A 559 21.65 24.59 1.98
CA ASP A 559 20.30 24.07 1.89
C ASP A 559 19.49 24.56 3.10
N HIS A 560 18.30 25.09 2.91
CA HIS A 560 17.44 25.52 3.99
C HIS A 560 16.80 24.32 4.68
N ILE A 561 17.14 24.10 5.94
CA ILE A 561 16.52 23.06 6.78
C ILE A 561 15.14 23.54 7.19
N ARG A 562 14.12 22.69 7.07
CA ARG A 562 12.76 23.01 7.49
C ARG A 562 12.70 23.32 8.99
N ASP A 563 11.97 24.37 9.38
CA ASP A 563 11.82 24.80 10.78
C ASP A 563 11.19 23.73 11.69
N ASP A 564 10.36 22.86 11.12
CA ASP A 564 9.65 21.78 11.80
C ASP A 564 10.38 20.41 11.76
N ALA A 565 11.51 20.31 11.05
CA ALA A 565 12.24 19.05 10.90
C ALA A 565 12.71 18.50 12.25
N VAL A 566 13.24 19.35 13.14
CA VAL A 566 13.70 18.95 14.49
C VAL A 566 12.54 18.36 15.32
N LYS A 567 11.38 19.02 15.31
CA LYS A 567 10.19 18.54 16.05
C LYS A 567 9.71 17.20 15.51
N THR A 568 9.75 17.04 14.19
CA THR A 568 9.31 15.81 13.50
C THR A 568 10.24 14.64 13.81
N ILE A 569 11.55 14.82 13.76
CA ILE A 569 12.54 13.78 14.08
C ILE A 569 12.46 13.38 15.57
N ASN A 570 12.33 14.35 16.47
CA ASN A 570 12.14 14.07 17.89
C ASN A 570 10.87 13.26 18.16
N TRP A 571 9.77 13.59 17.48
CA TRP A 571 8.54 12.80 17.59
C TRP A 571 8.75 11.36 17.15
N PHE A 572 9.46 11.11 16.04
CA PHE A 572 9.77 9.74 15.58
C PHE A 572 10.57 8.98 16.62
N LYS A 573 11.61 9.60 17.19
CA LYS A 573 12.44 9.02 18.25
C LYS A 573 11.61 8.64 19.49
N GLU A 574 10.80 9.54 20.02
CA GLU A 574 9.91 9.31 21.17
C GLU A 574 8.90 8.18 20.89
N ASN A 575 8.52 8.01 19.64
CA ASN A 575 7.56 7.00 19.21
C ASN A 575 8.20 5.69 18.70
N GLY A 576 9.50 5.49 18.95
CA GLY A 576 10.23 4.25 18.65
C GLY A 576 10.43 4.00 17.16
N VAL A 577 10.55 5.07 16.37
CA VAL A 577 10.86 5.01 14.93
C VAL A 577 12.26 5.56 14.72
N GLY A 578 13.20 4.70 14.32
CA GLY A 578 14.56 5.10 13.98
C GLY A 578 14.63 5.78 12.61
N ALA A 579 15.40 6.88 12.51
CA ALA A 579 15.61 7.56 11.24
C ALA A 579 16.95 7.19 10.61
N LYS A 580 16.95 6.89 9.30
CA LYS A 580 18.17 6.73 8.49
C LYS A 580 18.12 7.72 7.32
N ILE A 581 19.23 8.40 7.07
CA ILE A 581 19.33 9.42 6.01
C ILE A 581 20.08 8.84 4.82
N ILE A 582 19.48 8.91 3.64
CA ILE A 582 20.02 8.34 2.40
C ILE A 582 20.05 9.45 1.34
N SER A 583 21.24 9.85 0.90
CA SER A 583 21.39 10.97 -0.04
C SER A 583 22.47 10.72 -1.10
N GLY A 584 22.31 11.31 -2.28
CA GLY A 584 23.35 11.36 -3.31
C GLY A 584 24.47 12.38 -3.03
N ASP A 585 24.34 13.21 -1.97
CA ASP A 585 25.30 14.24 -1.62
C ASP A 585 26.48 13.67 -0.82
N ASN A 586 27.48 14.53 -0.58
CA ASN A 586 28.64 14.18 0.23
C ASN A 586 28.21 13.72 1.65
N PRO A 587 28.68 12.56 2.16
CA PRO A 587 28.24 11.99 3.42
C PRO A 587 28.49 12.88 4.64
N LEU A 588 29.57 13.65 4.66
CA LEU A 588 29.91 14.57 5.75
C LEU A 588 28.88 15.72 5.85
N THR A 589 28.50 16.30 4.70
CA THR A 589 27.46 17.35 4.65
C THR A 589 26.11 16.80 5.11
N VAL A 590 25.76 15.57 4.69
CA VAL A 590 24.50 14.91 5.08
C VAL A 590 24.49 14.60 6.58
N SER A 591 25.60 14.10 7.13
CA SER A 591 25.78 13.82 8.56
C SER A 591 25.59 15.08 9.41
N HIS A 592 26.17 16.21 8.99
CA HIS A 592 26.01 17.47 9.70
C HIS A 592 24.58 17.98 9.71
N ILE A 593 23.86 17.89 8.58
CA ILE A 593 22.45 18.23 8.50
C ILE A 593 21.61 17.29 9.37
N ALA A 594 21.88 15.97 9.34
CA ALA A 594 21.21 14.99 10.16
C ALA A 594 21.41 15.25 11.67
N ALA A 595 22.60 15.63 12.08
CA ALA A 595 22.89 16.02 13.47
C ALA A 595 22.14 17.30 13.89
N LYS A 596 22.09 18.32 13.02
CA LYS A 596 21.33 19.56 13.26
C LYS A 596 19.84 19.30 13.47
N VAL A 597 19.25 18.33 12.80
CA VAL A 597 17.82 17.99 12.95
C VAL A 597 17.56 16.97 14.06
N GLY A 598 18.61 16.46 14.74
CA GLY A 598 18.49 15.60 15.92
C GLY A 598 18.37 14.10 15.60
N VAL A 599 18.86 13.65 14.44
CA VAL A 599 18.94 12.21 14.11
C VAL A 599 19.95 11.53 15.03
N GLU A 600 19.58 10.41 15.65
CA GLU A 600 20.47 9.63 16.54
C GLU A 600 21.61 8.99 15.75
N ASN A 601 22.81 9.01 16.31
CA ASN A 601 24.04 8.47 15.71
C ASN A 601 24.29 9.04 14.31
N ALA A 602 24.04 10.32 14.09
CA ALA A 602 24.26 10.99 12.81
C ALA A 602 25.76 10.99 12.40
N GLU A 603 26.66 10.88 13.38
CA GLU A 603 28.12 10.75 13.21
C GLU A 603 28.53 9.40 12.55
N ASN A 604 27.66 8.38 12.61
CA ASN A 604 27.86 7.12 11.92
C ASN A 604 27.45 7.24 10.44
N TYR A 605 28.34 7.82 9.64
CA TYR A 605 28.12 8.01 8.21
C TYR A 605 29.12 7.23 7.35
N ILE A 606 28.72 6.97 6.08
CA ILE A 606 29.57 6.29 5.08
C ILE A 606 29.27 6.81 3.68
N SER A 607 30.27 6.79 2.81
CA SER A 607 30.13 6.95 1.35
C SER A 607 29.88 5.60 0.70
N LEU A 608 28.89 5.48 -0.17
CA LEU A 608 28.61 4.25 -0.92
C LEU A 608 29.24 4.28 -2.32
N GLU A 609 30.01 5.31 -2.66
CA GLU A 609 30.67 5.42 -3.95
C GLU A 609 31.64 4.27 -4.17
N GLY A 610 31.45 3.53 -5.29
CA GLY A 610 32.30 2.39 -5.64
C GLY A 610 32.05 1.08 -4.87
N LEU A 611 31.07 1.05 -3.94
CA LEU A 611 30.73 -0.16 -3.21
C LEU A 611 29.75 -1.03 -3.99
N ASP A 612 29.98 -2.35 -3.96
CA ASP A 612 29.10 -3.34 -4.54
C ASP A 612 27.84 -3.58 -3.69
N GLU A 613 26.80 -4.16 -4.28
CA GLU A 613 25.51 -4.39 -3.61
C GLU A 613 25.60 -5.28 -2.36
N LYS A 614 26.51 -6.24 -2.33
CA LYS A 614 26.69 -7.15 -1.18
C LYS A 614 27.23 -6.38 0.03
N THR A 615 28.28 -5.61 -0.17
CA THR A 615 28.87 -4.75 0.87
C THR A 615 27.85 -3.72 1.37
N VAL A 616 27.08 -3.09 0.47
CA VAL A 616 26.00 -2.14 0.82
C VAL A 616 24.95 -2.82 1.71
N ALA A 617 24.55 -4.05 1.39
CA ALA A 617 23.58 -4.79 2.19
C ALA A 617 24.09 -5.14 3.60
N GLU A 618 25.37 -5.48 3.75
CA GLU A 618 26.00 -5.81 5.04
C GLU A 618 26.13 -4.62 5.98
N ILE A 619 26.39 -3.43 5.43
CA ILE A 619 26.58 -2.21 6.21
C ILE A 619 25.29 -1.46 6.50
N ALA A 620 24.16 -1.83 5.88
CA ALA A 620 22.89 -1.14 6.00
C ALA A 620 22.40 -0.92 7.44
N MET A 621 22.72 -1.85 8.35
CA MET A 621 22.36 -1.74 9.78
C MET A 621 23.43 -1.03 10.62
N LYS A 622 24.69 -0.97 10.17
CA LYS A 622 25.81 -0.42 10.92
C LYS A 622 25.83 1.10 10.94
N TYR A 623 25.37 1.73 9.83
CA TYR A 623 25.43 3.18 9.65
C TYR A 623 24.04 3.80 9.67
N THR A 624 23.98 5.09 10.05
CA THR A 624 22.73 5.88 10.11
C THR A 624 22.62 6.81 8.91
N VAL A 625 23.74 7.33 8.41
CA VAL A 625 23.79 8.29 7.31
C VAL A 625 24.58 7.70 6.14
N PHE A 626 23.97 7.71 4.97
CA PHE A 626 24.55 7.22 3.71
C PHE A 626 24.66 8.34 2.71
N GLY A 627 25.88 8.62 2.23
CA GLY A 627 26.15 9.61 1.20
C GLY A 627 26.64 8.99 -0.10
N ARG A 628 26.61 9.76 -1.19
CA ARG A 628 26.99 9.32 -2.56
C ARG A 628 26.26 8.06 -3.01
N VAL A 629 24.99 7.97 -2.64
CA VAL A 629 24.16 6.78 -2.89
C VAL A 629 23.58 6.82 -4.30
N SER A 630 23.76 5.74 -5.08
CA SER A 630 23.07 5.57 -6.36
C SER A 630 21.61 5.13 -6.17
N PRO A 631 20.73 5.28 -7.17
CA PRO A 631 19.34 4.82 -7.10
C PRO A 631 19.20 3.32 -6.75
N GLU A 632 20.07 2.48 -7.31
CA GLU A 632 20.13 1.04 -7.08
C GLU A 632 20.53 0.74 -5.63
N GLN A 633 21.59 1.40 -5.16
CA GLN A 633 22.07 1.26 -3.78
C GLN A 633 21.02 1.71 -2.75
N LYS A 634 20.20 2.74 -3.06
CA LYS A 634 19.04 3.13 -2.23
C LYS A 634 18.06 1.95 -2.04
N ALA A 635 17.74 1.24 -3.12
CA ALA A 635 16.85 0.08 -3.07
C ALA A 635 17.47 -1.10 -2.28
N VAL A 636 18.79 -1.36 -2.49
CA VAL A 636 19.54 -2.40 -1.75
C VAL A 636 19.53 -2.13 -0.24
N LEU A 637 19.78 -0.88 0.19
CA LEU A 637 19.70 -0.48 1.59
C LEU A 637 18.34 -0.77 2.20
N VAL A 638 17.26 -0.30 1.57
CA VAL A 638 15.88 -0.53 2.03
C VAL A 638 15.59 -2.02 2.14
N LYS A 639 15.96 -2.81 1.14
CA LYS A 639 15.79 -4.26 1.11
C LYS A 639 16.57 -4.97 2.21
N ALA A 640 17.80 -4.54 2.50
CA ALA A 640 18.62 -5.10 3.56
C ALA A 640 18.03 -4.82 4.95
N ILE A 641 17.56 -3.59 5.21
CA ILE A 641 16.92 -3.21 6.47
C ILE A 641 15.65 -4.04 6.69
N LYS A 642 14.83 -4.25 5.64
CA LYS A 642 13.65 -5.13 5.69
C LYS A 642 14.02 -6.59 6.00
N LYS A 643 15.09 -7.13 5.38
CA LYS A 643 15.58 -8.49 5.65
C LYS A 643 16.04 -8.65 7.09
N ALA A 644 16.57 -7.60 7.72
CA ALA A 644 16.91 -7.57 9.14
C ALA A 644 15.69 -7.62 10.07
N GLY A 645 14.47 -7.55 9.52
CA GLY A 645 13.21 -7.70 10.27
C GLY A 645 12.53 -6.38 10.63
N HIS A 646 13.00 -5.25 10.10
CA HIS A 646 12.41 -3.94 10.27
C HIS A 646 11.25 -3.69 9.29
N THR A 647 10.31 -2.86 9.70
CA THR A 647 9.24 -2.33 8.84
C THR A 647 9.63 -0.93 8.37
N VAL A 648 9.94 -0.80 7.09
CA VAL A 648 10.59 0.39 6.54
C VAL A 648 9.60 1.29 5.81
N ALA A 649 9.53 2.57 6.24
CA ALA A 649 8.99 3.65 5.42
C ALA A 649 10.13 4.35 4.66
N MET A 650 9.88 4.73 3.41
CA MET A 650 10.80 5.50 2.58
C MET A 650 10.12 6.76 2.08
N THR A 651 10.77 7.92 2.27
CA THR A 651 10.35 9.19 1.65
C THR A 651 11.27 9.51 0.48
N GLY A 652 10.71 10.04 -0.60
CA GLY A 652 11.45 10.52 -1.73
C GLY A 652 10.60 11.41 -2.63
N ASP A 653 11.22 12.40 -3.28
CA ASP A 653 10.58 13.35 -4.19
C ASP A 653 11.13 13.24 -5.62
N GLY A 654 12.30 12.60 -5.77
CA GLY A 654 13.01 12.48 -7.02
C GLY A 654 12.74 11.19 -7.78
N VAL A 655 13.11 11.22 -9.05
CA VAL A 655 13.14 10.04 -9.93
C VAL A 655 14.09 8.97 -9.39
N ASN A 656 15.18 9.38 -8.75
CA ASN A 656 16.22 8.53 -8.19
C ASN A 656 15.74 7.68 -6.99
N ASP A 657 14.57 8.01 -6.42
CA ASP A 657 14.00 7.32 -5.25
C ASP A 657 13.02 6.22 -5.61
N ILE A 658 12.59 6.13 -6.88
CA ILE A 658 11.51 5.24 -7.30
C ILE A 658 11.79 3.78 -6.96
N LEU A 659 13.02 3.30 -7.17
CA LEU A 659 13.41 1.92 -6.85
C LEU A 659 13.33 1.64 -5.35
N ALA A 660 13.79 2.58 -4.52
CA ALA A 660 13.73 2.48 -3.06
C ALA A 660 12.30 2.61 -2.52
N LEU A 661 11.49 3.52 -3.09
CA LEU A 661 10.07 3.66 -2.77
C LEU A 661 9.32 2.35 -3.01
N ARG A 662 9.55 1.68 -4.14
CA ARG A 662 8.91 0.39 -4.47
C ARG A 662 9.35 -0.76 -3.58
N GLU A 663 10.61 -0.76 -3.14
CA GLU A 663 11.11 -1.80 -2.24
C GLU A 663 10.60 -1.61 -0.82
N SER A 664 10.25 -0.40 -0.38
CA SER A 664 9.80 -0.09 0.98
C SER A 664 8.43 -0.72 1.31
N ASP A 665 8.14 -0.89 2.62
CA ASP A 665 6.82 -1.34 3.08
C ASP A 665 5.79 -0.22 3.00
N CYS A 666 6.24 1.02 3.18
CA CYS A 666 5.42 2.23 3.04
C CYS A 666 6.19 3.30 2.25
N ALA A 667 5.83 3.50 1.00
CA ALA A 667 6.39 4.53 0.14
C ALA A 667 5.62 5.85 0.30
N ILE A 668 6.33 6.95 0.52
CA ILE A 668 5.77 8.27 0.76
C ILE A 668 6.42 9.27 -0.20
N ALA A 669 5.63 9.96 -1.00
CA ALA A 669 6.10 11.03 -1.89
C ALA A 669 5.55 12.40 -1.48
N LEU A 670 6.24 13.45 -1.93
CA LEU A 670 5.79 14.84 -1.86
C LEU A 670 5.15 15.23 -3.19
N ALA A 671 4.05 15.98 -3.16
CA ALA A 671 3.31 16.34 -4.38
C ALA A 671 4.13 17.23 -5.32
N GLY A 672 4.97 18.13 -4.76
CA GLY A 672 5.89 18.97 -5.53
C GLY A 672 7.09 18.24 -6.12
N GLY A 673 7.26 16.94 -5.82
CA GLY A 673 8.29 16.09 -6.40
C GLY A 673 7.97 15.62 -7.83
N SER A 674 8.73 14.65 -8.33
CA SER A 674 8.50 14.09 -9.65
C SER A 674 7.18 13.31 -9.71
N GLN A 675 6.45 13.44 -10.82
CA GLN A 675 5.20 12.71 -11.05
C GLN A 675 5.41 11.18 -10.96
N ALA A 676 6.56 10.70 -11.42
CA ALA A 676 6.94 9.30 -11.36
C ALA A 676 7.12 8.80 -9.91
N ALA A 677 7.71 9.60 -9.02
CA ALA A 677 7.79 9.29 -7.58
C ALA A 677 6.41 9.27 -6.94
N CYS A 678 5.55 10.26 -7.25
CA CYS A 678 4.16 10.28 -6.80
C CYS A 678 3.39 9.03 -7.23
N ASN A 679 3.53 8.58 -8.48
CA ASN A 679 2.86 7.38 -9.00
C ASN A 679 3.40 6.07 -8.38
N ALA A 680 4.66 6.04 -7.95
CA ALA A 680 5.27 4.88 -7.30
C ALA A 680 4.95 4.81 -5.80
N ALA A 681 4.53 5.91 -5.18
CA ALA A 681 4.29 6.01 -3.75
C ALA A 681 2.94 5.38 -3.34
N HIS A 682 2.84 4.93 -2.09
CA HIS A 682 1.59 4.48 -1.47
C HIS A 682 0.81 5.64 -0.84
N LEU A 683 1.54 6.68 -0.41
CA LEU A 683 1.03 7.92 0.16
C LEU A 683 1.67 9.11 -0.52
N VAL A 684 0.89 10.17 -0.77
CA VAL A 684 1.40 11.44 -1.29
C VAL A 684 0.99 12.56 -0.35
N LEU A 685 1.97 13.34 0.11
CA LEU A 685 1.75 14.53 0.93
C LEU A 685 1.49 15.73 0.00
N LEU A 686 0.24 16.19 -0.03
CA LEU A 686 -0.22 17.25 -0.94
C LEU A 686 0.19 18.66 -0.50
N ASP A 687 0.70 18.80 0.72
CA ASP A 687 1.21 20.06 1.28
C ASP A 687 2.73 20.17 1.22
N ASP A 688 3.39 19.20 0.58
CA ASP A 688 4.85 19.11 0.51
C ASP A 688 5.55 19.21 1.86
N ASN A 689 4.83 18.85 2.93
CA ASN A 689 5.31 19.02 4.29
C ASN A 689 5.54 17.68 4.99
N PHE A 690 6.81 17.36 5.22
CA PHE A 690 7.26 16.22 6.00
C PHE A 690 6.72 16.21 7.45
N ALA A 691 6.44 17.37 8.04
CA ALA A 691 5.89 17.46 9.39
C ALA A 691 4.46 16.91 9.54
N SER A 692 3.79 16.60 8.44
CA SER A 692 2.50 15.89 8.45
C SER A 692 2.63 14.40 8.79
N LEU A 693 3.81 13.79 8.62
CA LEU A 693 4.02 12.34 8.80
C LEU A 693 3.74 11.81 10.22
N PRO A 694 4.12 12.48 11.32
CA PRO A 694 3.75 12.07 12.67
C PRO A 694 2.26 11.81 12.83
N GLN A 695 1.44 12.69 12.26
CA GLN A 695 -0.02 12.57 12.33
C GLN A 695 -0.55 11.42 11.47
N VAL A 696 0.10 11.14 10.35
CA VAL A 696 -0.24 10.03 9.45
C VAL A 696 0.09 8.69 10.11
N VAL A 697 1.26 8.58 10.78
CA VAL A 697 1.64 7.39 11.58
C VAL A 697 0.68 7.19 12.76
N ALA A 698 0.33 8.25 13.48
CA ALA A 698 -0.62 8.20 14.58
C ALA A 698 -2.01 7.72 14.12
N GLU A 699 -2.50 8.18 12.97
CA GLU A 699 -3.76 7.69 12.37
C GLU A 699 -3.68 6.20 12.02
N GLY A 700 -2.57 5.75 11.44
CA GLY A 700 -2.34 4.33 11.17
C GLY A 700 -2.39 3.47 12.44
N ARG A 701 -1.71 3.90 13.51
CA ARG A 701 -1.73 3.22 14.82
C ARG A 701 -3.13 3.17 15.42
N GLN A 702 -3.87 4.27 15.35
CA GLN A 702 -5.25 4.33 15.79
C GLN A 702 -6.12 3.29 15.09
N VAL A 703 -6.01 3.19 13.76
CA VAL A 703 -6.77 2.22 12.97
C VAL A 703 -6.48 0.79 13.41
N VAL A 704 -5.22 0.40 13.48
CA VAL A 704 -4.84 -0.98 13.81
C VAL A 704 -5.22 -1.33 15.25
N ASN A 705 -4.99 -0.44 16.22
CA ASN A 705 -5.34 -0.67 17.62
C ASN A 705 -6.86 -0.80 17.82
N ASN A 706 -7.64 0.05 17.15
CA ASN A 706 -9.10 0.01 17.24
C ASN A 706 -9.67 -1.27 16.60
N ILE A 707 -9.13 -1.68 15.44
CA ILE A 707 -9.53 -2.94 14.81
C ILE A 707 -9.17 -4.14 15.70
N GLN A 708 -7.99 -4.14 16.34
CA GLN A 708 -7.60 -5.20 17.27
C GLN A 708 -8.56 -5.27 18.47
N ALA A 709 -8.90 -4.12 19.07
CA ALA A 709 -9.80 -4.06 20.23
C ALA A 709 -11.21 -4.56 19.85
N ALA A 710 -11.79 -4.04 18.78
CA ALA A 710 -13.10 -4.44 18.30
C ALA A 710 -13.16 -5.93 17.91
N THR A 711 -12.16 -6.39 17.14
CA THR A 711 -12.06 -7.80 16.74
C THR A 711 -11.98 -8.72 17.96
N SER A 712 -11.27 -8.32 19.03
CA SER A 712 -11.14 -9.12 20.25
C SER A 712 -12.49 -9.32 20.95
N MET A 713 -13.38 -8.33 20.92
CA MET A 713 -14.73 -8.44 21.50
C MET A 713 -15.60 -9.46 20.76
N TYR A 714 -15.52 -9.50 19.42
CA TYR A 714 -16.24 -10.54 18.65
C TYR A 714 -15.66 -11.93 18.85
N PHE A 715 -14.32 -12.03 18.89
CA PHE A 715 -13.66 -13.34 19.03
C PHE A 715 -13.78 -13.96 20.41
N MET A 716 -13.96 -13.17 21.48
CA MET A 716 -14.20 -13.76 22.81
C MET A 716 -15.46 -14.65 22.83
N LYS A 717 -16.53 -14.18 22.17
CA LYS A 717 -17.78 -14.94 22.01
C LYS A 717 -17.58 -16.18 21.14
N THR A 718 -16.99 -15.99 19.96
CA THR A 718 -16.75 -17.06 18.98
C THR A 718 -15.90 -18.19 19.57
N ILE A 719 -14.78 -17.87 20.25
CA ILE A 719 -13.92 -18.87 20.89
C ILE A 719 -14.67 -19.60 22.00
N TYR A 720 -15.37 -18.85 22.86
CA TYR A 720 -16.20 -19.42 23.93
C TYR A 720 -17.21 -20.42 23.37
N THR A 721 -18.00 -20.05 22.37
CA THR A 721 -19.05 -20.90 21.79
C THR A 721 -18.47 -22.14 21.11
N ILE A 722 -17.36 -22.01 20.37
CA ILE A 722 -16.68 -23.16 19.75
C ILE A 722 -16.21 -24.15 20.82
N VAL A 723 -15.55 -23.66 21.89
CA VAL A 723 -15.01 -24.53 22.93
C VAL A 723 -16.14 -25.17 23.74
N LEU A 724 -17.20 -24.40 24.09
CA LEU A 724 -18.37 -24.95 24.76
C LEU A 724 -19.04 -26.05 23.96
N ASN A 725 -19.26 -25.84 22.66
CA ASN A 725 -19.84 -26.86 21.78
C ASN A 725 -18.97 -28.12 21.70
N LEU A 726 -17.65 -27.95 21.61
CA LEU A 726 -16.72 -29.07 21.65
C LEU A 726 -16.80 -29.85 22.95
N LEU A 727 -16.86 -29.17 24.10
CA LEU A 727 -17.03 -29.83 25.42
C LEU A 727 -18.35 -30.56 25.53
N ILE A 728 -19.46 -29.97 25.04
CA ILE A 728 -20.79 -30.62 25.03
C ILE A 728 -20.72 -31.88 24.16
N VAL A 729 -20.12 -31.86 22.99
CA VAL A 729 -19.94 -33.04 22.14
C VAL A 729 -19.10 -34.09 22.84
N ILE A 730 -17.98 -33.72 23.47
CA ILE A 730 -17.11 -34.64 24.22
C ILE A 730 -17.89 -35.24 25.42
N ALA A 731 -18.66 -34.44 26.14
CA ALA A 731 -19.47 -34.94 27.29
C ALA A 731 -20.51 -35.98 26.84
N ASN A 732 -21.19 -35.73 25.71
CA ASN A 732 -22.20 -36.66 25.24
C ASN A 732 -21.62 -37.93 24.61
N TYR A 733 -20.64 -37.80 23.67
CA TYR A 733 -20.10 -38.96 22.99
C TYR A 733 -18.97 -39.67 23.74
N GLY A 734 -18.16 -38.93 24.53
CA GLY A 734 -17.05 -39.52 25.32
C GLY A 734 -17.45 -40.04 26.68
N PHE A 735 -18.36 -39.35 27.37
CA PHE A 735 -18.73 -39.70 28.75
C PHE A 735 -20.20 -40.12 28.91
N GLY A 736 -20.96 -40.19 27.79
CA GLY A 736 -22.37 -40.62 27.83
C GLY A 736 -23.31 -39.68 28.59
N GLN A 737 -22.89 -38.44 28.87
CA GLN A 737 -23.70 -37.45 29.55
C GLN A 737 -24.79 -36.91 28.61
N LYS A 738 -25.92 -36.47 29.15
CA LYS A 738 -27.01 -35.88 28.37
C LYS A 738 -27.02 -34.35 28.58
N VAL A 739 -26.21 -33.66 27.83
CA VAL A 739 -26.01 -32.21 27.93
C VAL A 739 -26.36 -31.55 26.62
N ALA A 740 -27.33 -30.64 26.62
CA ALA A 740 -27.74 -29.85 25.46
C ALA A 740 -27.04 -28.47 25.45
N TYR A 741 -26.92 -27.81 24.27
CA TYR A 741 -26.51 -26.43 24.22
C TYR A 741 -27.53 -25.51 24.88
N PRO A 742 -27.12 -24.61 25.83
CA PRO A 742 -28.07 -23.95 26.71
C PRO A 742 -28.84 -22.78 26.08
N PHE A 743 -28.34 -22.16 25.03
CA PHE A 743 -28.87 -20.88 24.56
C PHE A 743 -29.63 -21.01 23.24
N THR A 744 -30.74 -20.29 23.15
CA THR A 744 -31.45 -20.02 21.90
C THR A 744 -30.89 -18.78 21.20
N SER A 745 -31.23 -18.56 19.91
CA SER A 745 -30.74 -17.39 19.14
C SER A 745 -31.26 -16.05 19.69
N SER A 746 -32.50 -16.01 20.21
CA SER A 746 -33.09 -14.82 20.81
C SER A 746 -32.39 -14.43 22.13
N GLN A 747 -32.03 -15.39 22.96
CA GLN A 747 -31.39 -15.16 24.27
C GLN A 747 -29.99 -14.50 24.11
N VAL A 748 -29.22 -14.90 23.10
CA VAL A 748 -27.85 -14.35 22.85
C VAL A 748 -27.90 -12.97 22.19
N MET A 749 -29.02 -12.57 21.59
CA MET A 749 -29.15 -11.33 20.82
C MET A 749 -28.89 -10.06 21.65
N LEU A 750 -29.31 -10.00 22.93
CA LEU A 750 -29.03 -8.87 23.83
C LEU A 750 -27.53 -8.62 23.97
N LEU A 751 -26.77 -9.68 24.22
CA LEU A 751 -25.32 -9.63 24.32
C LEU A 751 -24.69 -9.17 22.99
N GLU A 752 -25.11 -9.74 21.84
CA GLU A 752 -24.54 -9.43 20.55
C GLU A 752 -24.77 -7.99 20.12
N MET A 753 -25.97 -7.47 20.33
CA MET A 753 -26.37 -6.15 19.85
C MET A 753 -25.89 -5.03 20.78
N ILE A 754 -26.09 -5.20 22.08
CA ILE A 754 -25.88 -4.13 23.08
C ILE A 754 -24.46 -4.12 23.63
N ILE A 755 -23.85 -5.29 23.91
CA ILE A 755 -22.50 -5.32 24.50
C ILE A 755 -21.39 -5.44 23.46
N VAL A 756 -21.61 -6.20 22.38
CA VAL A 756 -20.58 -6.39 21.36
C VAL A 756 -20.76 -5.39 20.22
N GLY A 757 -21.92 -5.34 19.58
CA GLY A 757 -22.13 -4.58 18.35
C GLY A 757 -22.00 -3.07 18.51
N LEU A 758 -22.82 -2.47 19.39
CA LEU A 758 -22.87 -1.03 19.57
C LEU A 758 -21.56 -0.44 20.11
N PRO A 759 -20.96 -0.95 21.23
CA PRO A 759 -19.72 -0.37 21.73
C PRO A 759 -18.52 -0.56 20.82
N THR A 760 -18.40 -1.70 20.14
CA THR A 760 -17.26 -1.91 19.22
C THR A 760 -17.27 -0.95 18.04
N THR A 761 -18.44 -0.57 17.55
CA THR A 761 -18.59 0.45 16.50
C THR A 761 -18.13 1.82 17.00
N ILE A 762 -18.47 2.19 18.24
CA ILE A 762 -18.04 3.45 18.85
C ILE A 762 -16.52 3.43 19.12
N LEU A 763 -16.03 2.33 19.70
CA LEU A 763 -14.60 2.16 20.00
C LEU A 763 -13.73 2.11 18.74
N ALA A 764 -14.26 1.66 17.61
CA ALA A 764 -13.55 1.69 16.34
C ALA A 764 -13.14 3.12 15.88
N LEU A 765 -13.81 4.15 16.40
CA LEU A 765 -13.55 5.55 16.07
C LEU A 765 -12.73 6.30 17.13
N GLN A 766 -12.35 5.65 18.25
CA GLN A 766 -11.60 6.28 19.35
C GLN A 766 -10.18 6.66 18.95
N LYS A 767 -9.60 7.66 19.65
CA LYS A 767 -8.18 7.99 19.55
C LYS A 767 -7.37 6.98 20.37
N ASN A 768 -6.49 6.25 19.71
CA ASN A 768 -5.55 5.31 20.34
C ASN A 768 -4.27 5.23 19.51
N ASN A 769 -3.23 5.93 19.93
CA ASN A 769 -1.95 6.06 19.22
C ASN A 769 -0.86 5.16 19.80
N ASP A 770 -1.20 4.18 20.65
CA ASP A 770 -0.22 3.29 21.28
C ASP A 770 0.61 2.56 20.22
N ILE A 771 1.89 2.33 20.54
CA ILE A 771 2.83 1.63 19.66
C ILE A 771 2.38 0.19 19.48
N ILE A 772 2.23 -0.25 18.23
CA ILE A 772 1.81 -1.60 17.89
C ILE A 772 3.01 -2.55 17.94
N ARG A 773 2.95 -3.53 18.82
CA ARG A 773 3.96 -4.58 18.93
C ARG A 773 3.35 -5.95 18.63
N GLY A 774 4.10 -6.78 17.90
CA GLY A 774 3.71 -8.16 17.61
C GLY A 774 2.70 -8.34 16.47
N ARG A 775 2.29 -9.59 16.25
CA ARG A 775 1.39 -9.96 15.14
C ARG A 775 -0.07 -9.70 15.52
N PHE A 776 -0.88 -9.25 14.55
CA PHE A 776 -2.30 -8.95 14.73
C PHE A 776 -3.10 -10.08 15.42
N LEU A 777 -2.98 -11.31 14.88
CA LEU A 777 -3.71 -12.48 15.40
C LEU A 777 -3.35 -12.81 16.85
N VAL A 778 -2.07 -12.72 17.19
CA VAL A 778 -1.60 -12.98 18.55
C VAL A 778 -2.14 -11.94 19.52
N ASN A 779 -2.19 -10.68 19.11
CA ASN A 779 -2.71 -9.60 19.94
C ASN A 779 -4.24 -9.74 20.17
N VAL A 780 -4.98 -10.11 19.11
CA VAL A 780 -6.42 -10.41 19.23
C VAL A 780 -6.65 -11.59 20.18
N ALA A 781 -5.92 -12.69 19.99
CA ALA A 781 -6.04 -13.88 20.86
C ALA A 781 -5.71 -13.56 22.33
N LYS A 782 -4.63 -12.81 22.59
CA LYS A 782 -4.26 -12.38 23.95
C LYS A 782 -5.36 -11.61 24.67
N ARG A 783 -6.16 -10.83 23.92
CA ARG A 783 -7.25 -10.02 24.47
C ARG A 783 -8.56 -10.79 24.60
N SER A 784 -8.87 -11.73 23.68
CA SER A 784 -10.11 -12.48 23.66
C SER A 784 -10.09 -13.73 24.55
N PHE A 785 -8.96 -14.45 24.62
CA PHE A 785 -8.84 -15.73 25.33
C PHE A 785 -9.17 -15.65 26.83
N PRO A 786 -8.72 -14.63 27.59
CA PRO A 786 -9.07 -14.52 29.02
C PRO A 786 -10.56 -14.45 29.28
N ALA A 787 -11.27 -13.66 28.45
CA ALA A 787 -12.73 -13.53 28.59
C ALA A 787 -13.44 -14.84 28.22
N SER A 788 -13.05 -15.45 27.09
CA SER A 788 -13.59 -16.75 26.65
C SER A 788 -13.41 -17.84 27.72
N LEU A 789 -12.22 -17.90 28.34
CA LEU A 789 -11.94 -18.86 29.42
C LEU A 789 -12.78 -18.58 30.65
N THR A 790 -12.98 -17.32 31.01
CA THR A 790 -13.86 -16.93 32.15
C THR A 790 -15.29 -17.38 31.92
N PHE A 791 -15.83 -17.11 30.72
CA PHE A 791 -17.19 -17.50 30.36
C PHE A 791 -17.36 -19.02 30.39
N LEU A 792 -16.35 -19.74 29.89
CA LEU A 792 -16.36 -21.19 29.88
C LEU A 792 -16.41 -21.77 31.29
N VAL A 793 -15.53 -21.29 32.18
CA VAL A 793 -15.48 -21.76 33.57
C VAL A 793 -16.82 -21.49 34.29
N VAL A 794 -17.36 -20.26 34.12
CA VAL A 794 -18.66 -19.89 34.74
C VAL A 794 -19.80 -20.76 34.23
N THR A 795 -19.88 -20.96 32.88
CA THR A 795 -20.94 -21.78 32.27
C THR A 795 -20.83 -23.25 32.68
N VAL A 796 -19.62 -23.81 32.70
CA VAL A 796 -19.40 -25.19 33.12
C VAL A 796 -19.74 -25.37 34.60
N SER A 797 -19.36 -24.40 35.47
CA SER A 797 -19.74 -24.44 36.90
C SER A 797 -21.26 -24.39 37.10
N LEU A 798 -21.95 -23.56 36.33
CA LEU A 798 -23.43 -23.51 36.34
C LEU A 798 -24.05 -24.83 35.86
N TYR A 799 -23.45 -25.50 34.86
CA TYR A 799 -23.86 -26.83 34.41
C TYR A 799 -23.70 -27.88 35.51
N VAL A 800 -22.58 -27.86 36.22
CA VAL A 800 -22.36 -28.80 37.36
C VAL A 800 -23.42 -28.57 38.42
N VAL A 801 -23.75 -27.33 38.78
CA VAL A 801 -24.83 -27.01 39.76
C VAL A 801 -26.16 -27.50 39.20
N PHE A 802 -26.52 -27.21 37.96
CA PHE A 802 -27.76 -27.65 37.32
C PHE A 802 -27.91 -29.19 37.35
N LEU A 803 -26.87 -29.94 36.93
CA LEU A 803 -26.92 -31.40 36.97
C LEU A 803 -27.02 -31.96 38.41
N SER A 804 -26.36 -31.31 39.37
CA SER A 804 -26.46 -31.67 40.79
C SER A 804 -27.86 -31.46 41.38
N THR A 805 -28.59 -30.42 40.96
CA THR A 805 -29.98 -30.20 41.38
C THR A 805 -30.95 -31.22 40.79
N GLN A 806 -30.64 -31.79 39.62
CA GLN A 806 -31.43 -32.84 38.99
C GLN A 806 -31.21 -34.24 39.62
N SER A 807 -29.99 -34.53 40.12
CA SER A 807 -29.58 -35.88 40.50
C SER A 807 -29.70 -36.16 42.00
N SER A 808 -29.51 -35.18 42.88
CA SER A 808 -29.29 -35.44 44.32
C SER A 808 -30.24 -34.76 45.28
N GLY A 809 -31.15 -33.88 44.82
CA GLY A 809 -32.04 -33.13 45.76
C GLY A 809 -31.30 -32.29 46.80
N TRP A 810 -30.01 -32.00 46.54
CA TRP A 810 -29.10 -31.31 47.50
C TRP A 810 -29.51 -29.86 47.80
N LEU A 811 -30.22 -29.24 46.90
CA LEU A 811 -30.97 -28.01 47.07
C LEU A 811 -32.44 -28.38 46.91
N SER A 812 -33.29 -28.09 47.90
CA SER A 812 -34.75 -28.30 47.86
C SER A 812 -35.48 -27.58 46.69
N VAL A 813 -34.72 -27.18 45.64
CA VAL A 813 -35.17 -26.46 44.47
C VAL A 813 -34.66 -27.16 43.24
N SER A 814 -35.56 -27.65 42.40
CA SER A 814 -35.25 -28.11 41.05
C SER A 814 -35.19 -26.89 40.12
N ILE A 815 -34.03 -26.66 39.48
CA ILE A 815 -33.87 -25.61 38.44
C ILE A 815 -34.34 -26.19 37.12
N GLY A 816 -35.29 -25.55 36.46
CA GLY A 816 -35.73 -25.95 35.13
C GLY A 816 -34.69 -25.57 34.05
N LEU A 817 -34.83 -26.13 32.86
CA LEU A 817 -33.88 -25.89 31.76
C LEU A 817 -33.92 -24.43 31.23
N ASP A 818 -35.12 -23.82 31.24
CA ASP A 818 -35.32 -22.46 30.75
C ASP A 818 -34.81 -21.42 31.75
N GLU A 819 -34.95 -21.67 33.07
CA GLU A 819 -34.33 -20.90 34.16
C GLU A 819 -32.80 -21.01 34.10
N PHE A 820 -32.26 -22.22 33.94
CA PHE A 820 -30.83 -22.43 33.77
C PHE A 820 -30.28 -21.66 32.56
N SER A 821 -30.94 -21.72 31.39
CA SER A 821 -30.57 -20.98 30.19
C SER A 821 -30.55 -19.47 30.44
N THR A 822 -31.56 -18.94 31.15
CA THR A 822 -31.65 -17.52 31.50
C THR A 822 -30.50 -17.11 32.44
N ILE A 823 -30.22 -17.89 33.50
CA ILE A 823 -29.11 -17.62 34.42
C ILE A 823 -27.77 -17.60 33.68
N ALA A 824 -27.54 -18.61 32.86
CA ALA A 824 -26.27 -18.76 32.15
C ALA A 824 -26.04 -17.64 31.09
N VAL A 825 -27.08 -17.24 30.32
CA VAL A 825 -26.94 -16.16 29.35
C VAL A 825 -26.79 -14.79 30.00
N LEU A 826 -27.47 -14.54 31.13
CA LEU A 826 -27.32 -13.29 31.88
C LEU A 826 -25.96 -13.20 32.56
N ALA A 827 -25.43 -14.30 33.12
CA ALA A 827 -24.06 -14.37 33.64
C ALA A 827 -23.02 -14.08 32.53
N LEU A 828 -23.23 -14.65 31.35
CA LEU A 828 -22.39 -14.38 30.15
C LEU A 828 -22.49 -12.90 29.71
N THR A 829 -23.70 -12.32 29.78
CA THR A 829 -23.95 -10.92 29.38
C THR A 829 -23.20 -9.95 30.31
N PHE A 830 -23.31 -10.12 31.63
CA PHE A 830 -22.59 -9.30 32.60
C PHE A 830 -21.08 -9.57 32.60
N GLY A 831 -20.67 -10.83 32.42
CA GLY A 831 -19.26 -11.18 32.20
C GLY A 831 -18.66 -10.47 30.97
N SER A 832 -19.41 -10.39 29.90
CA SER A 832 -19.01 -9.66 28.67
C SER A 832 -19.00 -8.15 28.89
N TYR A 833 -19.86 -7.60 29.72
CA TYR A 833 -19.80 -6.20 30.15
C TYR A 833 -18.51 -5.89 30.92
N PHE A 834 -18.01 -6.79 31.76
CA PHE A 834 -16.72 -6.63 32.42
C PHE A 834 -15.57 -6.68 31.42
N ALA A 835 -15.63 -7.56 30.40
CA ALA A 835 -14.65 -7.59 29.32
C ALA A 835 -14.65 -6.28 28.52
N LEU A 836 -15.83 -5.71 28.23
CA LEU A 836 -15.99 -4.38 27.59
C LEU A 836 -15.38 -3.28 28.46
N TYR A 837 -15.60 -3.28 29.77
CA TYR A 837 -14.97 -2.34 30.69
C TYR A 837 -13.44 -2.36 30.59
N TYR A 838 -12.82 -3.55 30.55
CA TYR A 838 -11.37 -3.67 30.33
C TYR A 838 -10.93 -3.20 28.95
N ALA A 839 -11.72 -3.43 27.90
CA ALA A 839 -11.42 -2.95 26.55
C ALA A 839 -11.49 -1.42 26.44
N CYS A 840 -12.27 -0.76 27.32
CA CYS A 840 -12.40 0.70 27.37
C CYS A 840 -11.26 1.42 28.10
N LYS A 841 -10.40 0.70 28.83
CA LYS A 841 -9.30 1.35 29.56
C LYS A 841 -8.22 1.93 28.64
N PRO A 842 -7.66 3.12 28.95
CA PRO A 842 -7.99 4.04 30.04
C PRO A 842 -9.37 4.71 29.82
N LEU A 843 -10.09 4.88 30.94
CA LEU A 843 -11.43 5.45 30.93
C LEU A 843 -11.36 6.98 30.78
N ASN A 844 -12.20 7.49 29.89
CA ASN A 844 -12.49 8.91 29.69
C ASN A 844 -13.98 9.15 29.96
N TRP A 845 -14.39 10.40 30.17
CA TRP A 845 -15.78 10.73 30.49
C TRP A 845 -16.81 10.13 29.49
N TRP A 846 -16.55 10.22 28.18
CA TRP A 846 -17.44 9.68 27.15
C TRP A 846 -17.48 8.14 27.12
N LYS A 847 -16.36 7.44 27.45
CA LYS A 847 -16.34 5.97 27.59
C LYS A 847 -17.12 5.53 28.81
N SER A 848 -17.03 6.30 29.92
CA SER A 848 -17.84 6.03 31.12
C SER A 848 -19.32 6.24 30.82
N LEU A 849 -19.69 7.28 30.08
CA LEU A 849 -21.07 7.52 29.63
C LEU A 849 -21.55 6.40 28.70
N MET A 850 -20.71 5.92 27.77
CA MET A 850 -21.04 4.78 26.91
C MET A 850 -21.28 3.51 27.74
N LEU A 851 -20.41 3.20 28.70
CA LEU A 851 -20.59 2.04 29.59
C LEU A 851 -21.87 2.12 30.42
N ALA A 852 -22.16 3.30 30.97
CA ALA A 852 -23.43 3.53 31.70
C ALA A 852 -24.64 3.34 30.79
N GLY A 853 -24.59 3.90 29.55
CA GLY A 853 -25.65 3.72 28.57
C GLY A 853 -25.87 2.27 28.17
N VAL A 854 -24.78 1.52 27.95
CA VAL A 854 -24.82 0.08 27.66
C VAL A 854 -25.47 -0.69 28.82
N LEU A 855 -25.10 -0.38 30.08
CA LEU A 855 -25.70 -1.01 31.26
C LEU A 855 -27.20 -0.74 31.35
N VAL A 856 -27.62 0.51 31.15
CA VAL A 856 -29.05 0.88 31.11
C VAL A 856 -29.79 0.12 30.03
N LEU A 857 -29.25 0.01 28.83
CA LEU A 857 -29.85 -0.74 27.71
C LEU A 857 -29.96 -2.24 28.04
N VAL A 858 -28.94 -2.82 28.68
CA VAL A 858 -28.98 -4.23 29.13
C VAL A 858 -30.10 -4.44 30.16
N LEU A 859 -30.18 -3.56 31.16
CA LEU A 859 -31.24 -3.63 32.18
C LEU A 859 -32.64 -3.44 31.57
N LEU A 860 -32.79 -2.48 30.62
CA LEU A 860 -34.05 -2.33 29.89
C LEU A 860 -34.40 -3.60 29.09
N GLY A 861 -33.43 -4.24 28.45
CA GLY A 861 -33.64 -5.50 27.73
C GLY A 861 -34.13 -6.63 28.68
N ILE A 862 -33.55 -6.71 29.87
CA ILE A 862 -33.89 -7.74 30.86
C ILE A 862 -35.27 -7.49 31.48
N PHE A 863 -35.60 -6.24 31.87
CA PHE A 863 -36.82 -5.94 32.62
C PHE A 863 -38.02 -5.54 31.77
N ALA A 864 -37.81 -4.83 30.66
CA ALA A 864 -38.90 -4.35 29.80
C ALA A 864 -39.23 -5.30 28.64
N LEU A 865 -38.24 -6.09 28.14
CA LEU A 865 -38.41 -6.94 26.97
C LEU A 865 -38.02 -8.43 27.20
N PRO A 866 -38.29 -9.03 28.38
CA PRO A 866 -37.89 -10.42 28.64
C PRO A 866 -38.52 -11.40 27.66
N TRP A 867 -39.79 -11.17 27.27
CA TRP A 867 -40.54 -11.99 26.29
C TRP A 867 -39.86 -11.98 24.90
N PHE A 868 -39.26 -10.86 24.51
CA PHE A 868 -38.61 -10.72 23.21
C PHE A 868 -37.28 -11.48 23.16
N PHE A 869 -36.55 -11.49 24.28
CA PHE A 869 -35.28 -12.21 24.39
C PHE A 869 -35.46 -13.65 24.87
N GLY A 870 -36.65 -14.08 25.21
CA GLY A 870 -36.94 -15.43 25.73
C GLY A 870 -36.38 -15.69 27.12
N TYR A 871 -36.35 -14.65 27.98
CA TYR A 871 -35.97 -14.79 29.39
C TYR A 871 -37.17 -15.14 30.25
N VAL A 872 -36.97 -16.11 31.15
CA VAL A 872 -37.99 -16.50 32.13
C VAL A 872 -37.77 -15.79 33.47
N ARG A 873 -38.85 -15.72 34.31
CA ARG A 873 -38.75 -15.14 35.65
C ARG A 873 -37.98 -16.09 36.55
N LEU A 874 -37.01 -15.56 37.29
CA LEU A 874 -36.17 -16.28 38.24
C LEU A 874 -36.71 -16.15 39.65
N ASN A 875 -36.62 -17.22 40.42
CA ASN A 875 -36.94 -17.23 41.86
C ASN A 875 -35.74 -16.69 42.68
N GLY A 876 -35.93 -16.56 44.03
CA GLY A 876 -34.90 -15.97 44.90
C GLY A 876 -33.57 -16.74 44.91
N VAL A 877 -33.59 -18.05 44.82
CA VAL A 877 -32.38 -18.89 44.80
C VAL A 877 -31.67 -18.77 43.46
N GLU A 878 -32.39 -18.73 42.35
CA GLU A 878 -31.88 -18.56 41.01
C GLU A 878 -31.25 -17.18 40.82
N ILE A 879 -31.88 -16.12 41.40
CA ILE A 879 -31.29 -14.78 41.42
C ILE A 879 -29.98 -14.77 42.20
N LEU A 880 -29.93 -15.46 43.38
CA LEU A 880 -28.70 -15.57 44.15
C LEU A 880 -27.58 -16.28 43.38
N LEU A 881 -27.93 -17.35 42.63
CA LEU A 881 -27.00 -18.08 41.76
C LEU A 881 -26.48 -17.19 40.60
N LEU A 882 -27.36 -16.40 39.99
CA LEU A 882 -26.98 -15.43 38.98
C LEU A 882 -26.03 -14.37 39.56
N VAL A 883 -26.38 -13.74 40.68
CA VAL A 883 -25.60 -12.68 41.32
C VAL A 883 -24.22 -13.23 41.72
N SER A 884 -24.15 -14.42 42.33
CA SER A 884 -22.90 -15.05 42.71
C SER A 884 -22.01 -15.34 41.49
N SER A 885 -22.58 -15.84 40.39
CA SER A 885 -21.87 -16.09 39.14
C SER A 885 -21.30 -14.80 38.49
N VAL A 886 -22.08 -13.71 38.53
CA VAL A 886 -21.63 -12.39 38.04
C VAL A 886 -20.51 -11.84 38.93
N LEU A 887 -20.64 -11.93 40.26
CA LEU A 887 -19.60 -11.46 41.20
C LEU A 887 -18.28 -12.23 41.03
N ILE A 888 -18.33 -13.54 40.81
CA ILE A 888 -17.15 -14.39 40.58
C ILE A 888 -16.53 -14.09 39.21
N SER A 889 -17.31 -13.74 38.21
CA SER A 889 -16.81 -13.45 36.84
C SER A 889 -15.76 -12.34 36.80
N PHE A 890 -15.88 -11.30 37.64
CA PHE A 890 -14.96 -10.17 37.61
C PHE A 890 -13.52 -10.53 38.10
N PRO A 891 -13.33 -11.11 39.34
CA PRO A 891 -12.01 -11.54 39.79
C PRO A 891 -11.45 -12.67 38.93
N LEU A 892 -12.29 -13.59 38.43
CA LEU A 892 -11.88 -14.68 37.55
C LEU A 892 -11.33 -14.14 36.20
N LEU A 893 -11.99 -13.13 35.63
CA LEU A 893 -11.50 -12.46 34.43
C LEU A 893 -10.11 -11.83 34.66
N LYS A 894 -9.91 -11.15 35.79
CA LYS A 894 -8.62 -10.54 36.14
C LYS A 894 -7.54 -11.62 36.34
N PHE A 895 -7.88 -12.73 36.98
CA PHE A 895 -6.98 -13.88 37.14
C PHE A 895 -6.59 -14.48 35.75
N ASN A 896 -7.58 -14.73 34.90
CA ASN A 896 -7.33 -15.28 33.56
C ASN A 896 -6.51 -14.34 32.66
N MET A 897 -6.69 -13.02 32.78
CA MET A 897 -5.83 -12.03 32.09
C MET A 897 -4.38 -12.14 32.54
N TRP A 898 -4.15 -12.28 33.88
CA TRP A 898 -2.79 -12.49 34.42
C TRP A 898 -2.20 -13.84 33.96
N LEU A 899 -2.98 -14.92 34.00
CA LEU A 899 -2.57 -16.27 33.60
C LEU A 899 -2.15 -16.32 32.12
N VAL A 900 -3.00 -15.80 31.23
CA VAL A 900 -2.73 -15.78 29.80
C VAL A 900 -1.51 -14.90 29.49
N ALA A 901 -1.36 -13.76 30.16
CA ALA A 901 -0.17 -12.93 30.01
C ALA A 901 1.12 -13.68 30.41
N LYS A 902 1.09 -14.44 31.51
CA LYS A 902 2.21 -15.25 31.99
C LYS A 902 2.57 -16.38 30.99
N ILE A 903 1.56 -17.11 30.50
CA ILE A 903 1.74 -18.18 29.49
C ILE A 903 2.37 -17.63 28.20
N VAL A 904 1.85 -16.53 27.71
CA VAL A 904 2.37 -15.92 26.45
C VAL A 904 3.79 -15.41 26.62
N ASN A 905 4.12 -14.82 27.76
CA ASN A 905 5.49 -14.36 28.04
C ASN A 905 6.46 -15.55 28.14
N ALA A 906 6.05 -16.64 28.79
CA ALA A 906 6.84 -17.88 28.88
C ALA A 906 7.07 -18.52 27.49
N ALA A 907 6.02 -18.63 26.68
CA ALA A 907 6.11 -19.14 25.31
C ALA A 907 7.01 -18.25 24.43
N GLY A 908 6.90 -16.92 24.57
CA GLY A 908 7.77 -15.97 23.85
C GLY A 908 9.24 -16.11 24.25
N GLY A 909 9.52 -16.37 25.54
CA GLY A 909 10.86 -16.65 26.05
C GLY A 909 11.45 -17.96 25.48
N PHE A 910 10.63 -19.01 25.42
CA PHE A 910 11.00 -20.30 24.87
C PHE A 910 11.35 -20.24 23.36
N VAL A 911 10.50 -19.57 22.57
CA VAL A 911 10.74 -19.37 21.13
C VAL A 911 12.02 -18.54 20.88
N ARG A 912 12.31 -17.52 21.69
CA ARG A 912 13.57 -16.76 21.59
C ARG A 912 14.79 -17.61 21.91
N ARG A 913 14.69 -18.53 22.89
CA ARG A 913 15.78 -19.47 23.24
C ARG A 913 16.05 -20.46 22.11
N LEU A 914 14.99 -21.00 21.48
CA LEU A 914 15.12 -21.90 20.33
C LEU A 914 15.77 -21.20 19.12
N ARG A 915 15.37 -19.95 18.85
CA ARG A 915 15.93 -19.17 17.74
C ARG A 915 17.42 -18.86 17.94
N ARG A 916 17.85 -18.51 19.17
CA ARG A 916 19.25 -18.32 19.51
C ARG A 916 20.08 -19.61 19.39
N LYS A 917 19.52 -20.77 19.74
CA LYS A 917 20.19 -22.05 19.54
C LYS A 917 20.35 -22.46 18.08
N GLY A 918 19.40 -22.05 17.21
CA GLY A 918 19.50 -22.27 15.75
C GLY A 918 20.42 -21.29 15.03
N GLU A 919 20.76 -20.16 15.64
CA GLU A 919 21.74 -19.17 15.11
C GLU A 919 23.20 -19.50 15.57
N THR A 920 23.34 -20.37 16.55
CA THR A 920 24.66 -20.82 17.09
C THR A 920 25.04 -22.25 16.64
N ALA A 921 24.18 -22.98 15.96
CA ALA A 921 24.41 -24.22 15.24
C ALA A 921 24.45 -23.96 13.71
#